data_60fe251666477be2966e58ffe7faa062
#
_entry.id   60fe251666477be2966e58ffe7faa062
#
_cell.length_a   1.000
_cell.length_b   1.000
_cell.length_c   1.000
_cell.angle_alpha   90.00
_cell.angle_beta   90.00
_cell.angle_gamma   90.00
#
_symmetry.space_group_name_H-M   'P 1'
#
loop_
_entity.id
_entity.type
_entity.pdbx_description
1 polymer ?
#
loop_
_entity_poly.entity_id
_entity_poly.type
_entity_poly.pdbx_seq_one_letter_code
_entity_poly.pdbx_strand_id
1 'polypeptide(L)'
;MRKNVFLFLLLYPALLLAQTEKLTIDDLLGGAGGGNFGRGRGGENQLTRDGKYNVVLESGQIALKPVDGSPAKVLTSSPEPKSEVQLSPDGQYVAYLSHGQVWDVADAGGDPVQLTNDPAGPGDPRGATDHHPQWNPNGKWILYESGRKGFNELYVVSEDGKVLNLLAATEVYHGKDVIANTTPDKGDAVSSDRFDPRPSWSPDGTRISYTERSRELFSGKLKVLPFDQKTGSAAGPAVDIYVAKNDPGGAWAVNTAAWSPDSSTLAVILQETHWDKIWLIPSAGGKPKELTFGAGEDEEPVYSPDGKWIAFESNRDLPEERHIWVVPASGGDPHRLTGLTGFENGPRWSPDSQSIQFSHRTSLGASATYAADVSGKGEPRLLGSVRHSKFEQLGITPEVVHYKGKDGLPLAGILYKPSGYQAGTRYPTVILPHGGPEGQVTLSAAPWSLFLAQQGYVVLEPNFRGSTGYGERFRNANVEDSGGGEIDDIAASVQYLVHAGLTDPKHVGISGGSHGGTVVANAVAKLPDTFAVGIEKFGVVDRALFLRYTNRNSAIRWETKMGGPPEKKPAVYRKANVLPDVAQIKAPLLILHGEEDPQVPPQESQEFTAALKKAGKTFTYITYPHEGHGFQQREHRQDADERELAFLNKYLKPNAAE
;
A
#
# COMPACT_ATOMS: atom_id res chain seq x y z
N MET A 1 9.03 52.27 66.25
CA MET A 1 8.41 51.04 65.70
C MET A 1 7.94 51.35 64.27
N ARG A 2 8.73 50.96 63.28
CA ARG A 2 8.36 51.15 61.86
C ARG A 2 7.98 49.75 61.33
N LYS A 3 6.74 49.60 60.84
CA LYS A 3 6.23 48.40 60.20
C LYS A 3 6.62 48.45 58.72
N ASN A 4 7.46 47.50 58.32
CA ASN A 4 7.73 47.26 56.89
C ASN A 4 6.62 46.38 56.34
N VAL A 5 5.91 46.88 55.31
CA VAL A 5 4.97 46.11 54.49
C VAL A 5 5.75 45.62 53.28
N PHE A 6 5.92 44.29 53.17
CA PHE A 6 6.45 43.65 51.96
C PHE A 6 5.30 43.42 50.98
N LEU A 7 5.38 44.08 49.83
CA LEU A 7 4.47 43.88 48.69
C LEU A 7 5.02 42.70 47.85
N PHE A 8 4.36 41.54 47.88
CA PHE A 8 4.64 40.43 46.97
C PHE A 8 4.00 40.73 45.63
N LEU A 9 4.80 41.09 44.63
CA LEU A 9 4.41 41.09 43.23
C LEU A 9 4.37 39.63 42.74
N LEU A 10 3.18 39.08 42.55
CA LEU A 10 2.95 37.84 41.80
C LEU A 10 3.17 38.11 40.32
N LEU A 11 4.35 37.75 39.81
CA LEU A 11 4.61 37.60 38.40
C LEU A 11 3.89 36.34 37.89
N TYR A 12 2.75 36.51 37.22
CA TYR A 12 2.16 35.51 36.37
C TYR A 12 3.07 35.36 35.14
N PRO A 13 3.60 34.17 34.84
CA PRO A 13 4.20 33.95 33.54
C PRO A 13 3.07 33.99 32.52
N ALA A 14 3.05 35.00 31.66
CA ALA A 14 2.27 34.94 30.43
C ALA A 14 2.79 33.74 29.63
N LEU A 15 2.03 32.65 29.59
CA LEU A 15 2.21 31.62 28.58
C LEU A 15 2.01 32.32 27.22
N LEU A 16 3.11 32.60 26.53
CA LEU A 16 3.05 32.79 25.09
C LEU A 16 2.53 31.49 24.51
N LEU A 17 1.25 31.45 24.17
CA LEU A 17 0.71 30.51 23.20
C LEU A 17 1.47 30.77 21.90
N ALA A 18 2.51 29.99 21.65
CA ALA A 18 3.11 29.91 20.33
C ALA A 18 1.95 29.64 19.38
N GLN A 19 1.63 30.54 18.47
CA GLN A 19 0.73 30.29 17.37
C GLN A 19 1.36 29.15 16.60
N THR A 20 0.76 27.95 16.70
CA THR A 20 1.16 26.82 15.88
C THR A 20 0.97 27.25 14.43
N GLU A 21 2.05 27.21 13.68
CA GLU A 21 2.05 27.56 12.27
C GLU A 21 1.05 26.66 11.56
N LYS A 22 0.07 27.25 10.85
CA LYS A 22 -0.94 26.48 10.15
C LYS A 22 -0.30 25.81 8.95
N LEU A 23 -0.50 24.52 8.82
CA LEU A 23 -0.12 23.76 7.61
C LEU A 23 -0.89 24.31 6.40
N THR A 24 -0.21 24.33 5.29
CA THR A 24 -0.74 24.63 3.97
C THR A 24 -0.86 23.35 3.15
N ILE A 25 -1.58 23.39 2.03
CA ILE A 25 -1.62 22.26 1.06
C ILE A 25 -0.21 21.99 0.53
N ASP A 26 0.62 23.02 0.36
CA ASP A 26 2.01 22.88 -0.05
C ASP A 26 2.84 22.01 0.92
N ASP A 27 2.57 22.09 2.21
CA ASP A 27 3.19 21.24 3.24
C ASP A 27 2.83 19.76 3.09
N LEU A 28 1.64 19.43 2.58
CA LEU A 28 1.21 18.05 2.29
C LEU A 28 1.98 17.47 1.10
N LEU A 29 2.30 18.30 0.13
CA LEU A 29 2.98 17.93 -1.11
C LEU A 29 4.51 17.84 -0.97
N GLY A 30 5.07 18.47 0.06
CA GLY A 30 6.53 18.51 0.32
C GLY A 30 7.09 17.27 1.02
N GLY A 31 6.25 16.42 1.59
CA GLY A 31 6.66 15.13 2.14
C GLY A 31 6.85 14.10 1.03
N ALA A 32 7.94 13.35 1.04
CA ALA A 32 8.15 12.18 0.18
C ALA A 32 7.15 11.06 0.55
N GLY A 33 5.86 11.27 0.27
CA GLY A 33 4.75 10.41 0.71
C GLY A 33 3.47 10.61 -0.10
N GLY A 34 3.55 11.18 -1.30
CA GLY A 34 2.44 11.20 -2.24
C GLY A 34 2.12 9.78 -2.70
N GLY A 35 1.06 9.27 -2.16
CA GLY A 35 0.17 8.21 -2.59
C GLY A 35 0.67 7.16 -3.59
N ASN A 36 1.65 6.36 -3.22
CA ASN A 36 1.76 5.04 -3.81
C ASN A 36 1.30 4.04 -2.74
N PHE A 37 0.05 3.60 -2.81
CA PHE A 37 -0.46 2.41 -2.11
C PHE A 37 0.15 1.10 -2.68
N GLY A 38 1.18 1.21 -3.49
CA GLY A 38 2.08 0.11 -3.80
C GLY A 38 3.07 -0.01 -2.64
N ARG A 39 3.10 -1.14 -1.99
CA ARG A 39 4.20 -1.59 -1.14
C ARG A 39 5.50 -1.56 -1.97
N GLY A 40 6.02 -0.36 -2.24
CA GLY A 40 7.36 -0.20 -2.76
C GLY A 40 8.29 -0.70 -1.65
N ARG A 41 8.98 -1.81 -1.88
CA ARG A 41 10.24 -2.08 -1.19
C ARG A 41 11.14 -0.88 -1.53
N GLY A 42 10.96 0.22 -0.78
CA GLY A 42 11.80 1.40 -0.87
C GLY A 42 13.24 0.95 -0.66
N GLY A 43 14.18 1.57 -1.35
CA GLY A 43 15.59 1.27 -1.26
C GLY A 43 16.03 1.19 0.20
N GLU A 44 16.08 -0.03 0.68
CA GLU A 44 16.34 -0.35 2.07
C GLU A 44 17.80 -0.07 2.33
N ASN A 45 18.11 0.62 3.42
CA ASN A 45 19.47 0.73 3.93
C ASN A 45 20.06 -0.68 4.05
N GLN A 46 20.82 -1.10 3.08
CA GLN A 46 21.52 -2.39 3.10
C GLN A 46 22.85 -2.20 3.78
N LEU A 47 23.03 -2.87 4.91
CA LEU A 47 24.28 -2.83 5.64
C LEU A 47 25.33 -3.69 4.91
N THR A 48 26.52 -3.14 4.70
CA THR A 48 27.65 -3.91 4.19
C THR A 48 27.97 -5.09 5.12
N ARG A 49 28.56 -6.16 4.58
CA ARG A 49 28.86 -7.38 5.33
C ARG A 49 29.75 -7.13 6.57
N ASP A 50 30.62 -6.13 6.49
CA ASP A 50 31.46 -5.71 7.62
C ASP A 50 30.74 -4.81 8.65
N GLY A 51 29.47 -4.48 8.38
CA GLY A 51 28.64 -3.65 9.25
C GLY A 51 29.00 -2.18 9.31
N LYS A 52 29.89 -1.70 8.43
CA LYS A 52 30.41 -0.31 8.52
C LYS A 52 29.62 0.71 7.72
N TYR A 53 28.96 0.30 6.64
CA TYR A 53 28.25 1.21 5.74
C TYR A 53 26.82 0.74 5.47
N ASN A 54 25.94 1.69 5.30
CA ASN A 54 24.63 1.49 4.68
C ASN A 54 24.69 1.95 3.23
N VAL A 55 24.21 1.13 2.30
CA VAL A 55 23.97 1.56 0.93
C VAL A 55 22.68 2.37 0.92
N VAL A 56 22.74 3.60 0.43
CA VAL A 56 21.60 4.54 0.41
C VAL A 56 21.46 5.19 -0.95
N LEU A 57 20.23 5.59 -1.27
CA LEU A 57 19.94 6.47 -2.39
C LEU A 57 19.61 7.86 -1.83
N GLU A 58 20.57 8.78 -1.92
CA GLU A 58 20.43 10.18 -1.45
C GLU A 58 20.55 11.15 -2.62
N SER A 59 19.59 12.08 -2.74
CA SER A 59 19.58 13.09 -3.82
C SER A 59 19.73 12.50 -5.22
N GLY A 60 19.16 11.32 -5.46
CA GLY A 60 19.25 10.61 -6.74
C GLY A 60 20.59 9.92 -7.01
N GLN A 61 21.50 9.89 -6.03
CA GLN A 61 22.79 9.22 -6.15
C GLN A 61 22.92 8.06 -5.16
N ILE A 62 23.60 7.00 -5.60
CA ILE A 62 23.96 5.86 -4.74
C ILE A 62 25.17 6.24 -3.92
N ALA A 63 25.11 6.00 -2.61
CA ALA A 63 26.20 6.29 -1.69
C ALA A 63 26.36 5.21 -0.62
N LEU A 64 27.57 5.05 -0.13
CA LEU A 64 27.91 4.29 1.07
C LEU A 64 27.95 5.25 2.25
N LYS A 65 27.00 5.12 3.17
CA LYS A 65 26.87 5.96 4.37
C LYS A 65 27.45 5.24 5.57
N PRO A 66 28.54 5.73 6.17
CA PRO A 66 29.12 5.12 7.34
C PRO A 66 28.14 5.09 8.52
N VAL A 67 28.13 3.98 9.26
CA VAL A 67 27.29 3.80 10.45
C VAL A 67 27.71 4.74 11.60
N ASP A 68 28.98 5.15 11.62
CA ASP A 68 29.54 6.06 12.62
C ASP A 68 29.18 7.55 12.40
N GLY A 69 28.44 7.86 11.33
CA GLY A 69 28.05 9.22 10.99
C GLY A 69 29.09 10.04 10.22
N SER A 70 30.19 9.43 9.79
CA SER A 70 31.17 10.07 8.90
C SER A 70 30.53 10.43 7.54
N PRO A 71 31.14 11.33 6.73
CA PRO A 71 30.62 11.68 5.42
C PRO A 71 30.42 10.48 4.51
N ALA A 72 29.27 10.46 3.81
CA ALA A 72 28.97 9.40 2.85
C ALA A 72 29.90 9.44 1.65
N LYS A 73 30.28 8.26 1.15
CA LYS A 73 31.00 8.08 -0.11
C LYS A 73 29.99 7.93 -1.24
N VAL A 74 29.88 8.92 -2.11
CA VAL A 74 29.02 8.89 -3.30
C VAL A 74 29.64 8.02 -4.38
N LEU A 75 28.88 7.04 -4.88
CA LEU A 75 29.35 6.08 -5.90
C LEU A 75 28.95 6.49 -7.32
N THR A 76 27.85 7.23 -7.50
CA THR A 76 27.34 7.63 -8.81
C THR A 76 27.18 9.15 -8.89
N SER A 77 27.32 9.71 -10.10
CA SER A 77 27.23 11.16 -10.33
C SER A 77 26.33 11.54 -11.52
N SER A 78 25.77 10.57 -12.25
CA SER A 78 24.89 10.85 -13.38
C SER A 78 23.53 11.40 -12.90
N PRO A 79 22.89 12.32 -13.65
CA PRO A 79 21.57 12.85 -13.29
C PRO A 79 20.42 11.84 -13.49
N GLU A 80 20.70 10.71 -14.12
CA GLU A 80 19.74 9.69 -14.46
C GLU A 80 19.05 9.09 -13.23
N PRO A 81 17.75 8.79 -13.29
CA PRO A 81 17.02 8.21 -12.16
C PRO A 81 17.58 6.84 -11.81
N LYS A 82 17.67 6.56 -10.51
CA LYS A 82 18.12 5.29 -9.98
C LYS A 82 17.11 4.76 -8.98
N SER A 83 16.95 3.43 -8.95
CA SER A 83 16.02 2.74 -8.02
C SER A 83 16.51 1.32 -7.73
N GLU A 84 15.85 0.65 -6.80
CA GLU A 84 16.02 -0.78 -6.48
C GLU A 84 17.48 -1.19 -6.26
N VAL A 85 18.14 -0.47 -5.39
CA VAL A 85 19.57 -0.62 -5.10
C VAL A 85 19.83 -1.91 -4.31
N GLN A 86 20.81 -2.73 -4.71
CA GLN A 86 21.17 -4.00 -4.12
C GLN A 86 22.69 -4.17 -3.99
N LEU A 87 23.16 -4.40 -2.77
CA LEU A 87 24.57 -4.68 -2.50
C LEU A 87 24.90 -6.14 -2.85
N SER A 88 26.04 -6.38 -3.51
CA SER A 88 26.54 -7.74 -3.75
C SER A 88 26.92 -8.45 -2.43
N PRO A 89 26.87 -9.79 -2.38
CA PRO A 89 27.15 -10.55 -1.15
C PRO A 89 28.57 -10.36 -0.59
N ASP A 90 29.52 -10.05 -1.45
CA ASP A 90 30.91 -9.74 -1.07
C ASP A 90 31.12 -8.25 -0.73
N GLY A 91 30.12 -7.40 -1.00
CA GLY A 91 30.16 -5.97 -0.75
C GLY A 91 30.94 -5.15 -1.75
N GLN A 92 31.39 -5.75 -2.87
CA GLN A 92 32.26 -5.07 -3.85
C GLN A 92 31.48 -4.30 -4.91
N TYR A 93 30.22 -4.64 -5.16
CA TYR A 93 29.37 -4.01 -6.17
C TYR A 93 28.00 -3.65 -5.63
N VAL A 94 27.42 -2.63 -6.22
CA VAL A 94 26.03 -2.22 -5.97
C VAL A 94 25.26 -2.29 -7.29
N ALA A 95 24.35 -3.25 -7.42
CA ALA A 95 23.42 -3.32 -8.54
C ALA A 95 22.25 -2.36 -8.33
N TYR A 96 21.70 -1.81 -9.39
CA TYR A 96 20.57 -0.89 -9.34
C TYR A 96 19.85 -0.82 -10.69
N LEU A 97 18.66 -0.23 -10.70
CA LEU A 97 17.94 0.09 -11.92
C LEU A 97 18.16 1.53 -12.35
N SER A 98 18.39 1.73 -13.64
CA SER A 98 18.33 3.03 -14.30
C SER A 98 17.72 2.87 -15.69
N HIS A 99 16.72 3.70 -16.03
CA HIS A 99 15.95 3.60 -17.28
C HIS A 99 15.40 2.20 -17.57
N GLY A 100 14.95 1.50 -16.53
CA GLY A 100 14.41 0.15 -16.66
C GLY A 100 15.45 -0.92 -17.05
N GLN A 101 16.72 -0.67 -16.82
CA GLN A 101 17.81 -1.61 -17.07
C GLN A 101 18.60 -1.84 -15.78
N VAL A 102 19.22 -3.02 -15.67
CA VAL A 102 20.11 -3.36 -14.56
C VAL A 102 21.50 -2.82 -14.83
N TRP A 103 22.02 -2.09 -13.87
CA TRP A 103 23.37 -1.52 -13.84
C TRP A 103 24.07 -1.97 -12.56
N ASP A 104 25.37 -1.90 -12.55
CA ASP A 104 26.15 -1.98 -11.33
C ASP A 104 27.22 -0.88 -11.24
N VAL A 105 27.75 -0.69 -10.03
CA VAL A 105 28.87 0.19 -9.73
C VAL A 105 29.71 -0.43 -8.62
N ALA A 106 31.04 -0.34 -8.75
CA ALA A 106 31.94 -0.84 -7.72
C ALA A 106 31.84 0.00 -6.42
N ASP A 107 32.01 -0.63 -5.26
CA ASP A 107 32.09 0.05 -3.96
C ASP A 107 33.29 1.03 -3.89
N ALA A 108 34.35 0.72 -4.62
CA ALA A 108 35.49 1.62 -4.79
C ALA A 108 35.16 2.92 -5.53
N GLY A 109 34.03 2.95 -6.25
CA GLY A 109 33.65 3.98 -7.20
C GLY A 109 34.20 3.66 -8.59
N GLY A 110 33.84 4.48 -9.56
CA GLY A 110 34.20 4.30 -10.97
C GLY A 110 33.00 4.54 -11.87
N ASP A 111 33.17 4.26 -13.17
CA ASP A 111 32.07 4.39 -14.12
C ASP A 111 31.10 3.21 -13.94
N PRO A 112 29.77 3.48 -13.77
CA PRO A 112 28.78 2.42 -13.73
C PRO A 112 28.75 1.60 -15.02
N VAL A 113 28.50 0.29 -14.89
CA VAL A 113 28.39 -0.65 -16.00
C VAL A 113 26.94 -1.04 -16.22
N GLN A 114 26.46 -0.93 -17.46
CA GLN A 114 25.14 -1.44 -17.84
C GLN A 114 25.23 -2.95 -18.10
N LEU A 115 24.46 -3.74 -17.33
CA LEU A 115 24.46 -5.19 -17.41
C LEU A 115 23.40 -5.72 -18.36
N THR A 116 22.26 -5.02 -18.48
CA THR A 116 21.18 -5.39 -19.40
C THR A 116 20.93 -4.26 -20.40
N ASN A 117 20.56 -4.66 -21.63
CA ASN A 117 20.23 -3.71 -22.70
C ASN A 117 19.03 -4.27 -23.48
N ASP A 118 17.87 -4.21 -22.83
CA ASP A 118 16.67 -4.81 -23.37
C ASP A 118 15.94 -3.81 -24.26
N PRO A 119 15.59 -4.20 -25.49
CA PRO A 119 14.77 -3.35 -26.33
C PRO A 119 13.39 -3.21 -25.68
N ALA A 120 12.80 -2.03 -25.77
CA ALA A 120 11.42 -1.81 -25.35
C ALA A 120 10.51 -2.85 -26.03
N GLY A 121 9.80 -3.61 -25.22
CA GLY A 121 8.83 -4.59 -25.72
C GLY A 121 7.74 -3.90 -26.55
N PRO A 122 7.21 -4.54 -27.59
CA PRO A 122 6.12 -3.95 -28.36
C PRO A 122 4.90 -3.78 -27.45
N GLY A 123 4.52 -2.53 -27.21
CA GLY A 123 3.29 -2.17 -26.50
C GLY A 123 3.42 -1.83 -25.01
N ASP A 124 4.62 -1.82 -24.42
CA ASP A 124 4.80 -1.23 -23.10
C ASP A 124 5.04 0.29 -23.23
N PRO A 125 4.10 1.15 -22.83
CA PRO A 125 4.29 2.60 -22.88
C PRO A 125 5.40 3.09 -21.93
N ARG A 126 5.87 2.25 -21.01
CA ARG A 126 6.97 2.54 -20.08
C ARG A 126 8.32 2.03 -20.58
N GLY A 127 8.36 1.34 -21.73
CA GLY A 127 9.51 0.62 -22.23
C GLY A 127 9.70 -0.75 -21.57
N ALA A 128 10.65 -1.56 -22.08
CA ALA A 128 11.07 -2.78 -21.37
C ALA A 128 11.66 -2.36 -20.03
N THR A 129 11.00 -2.77 -18.96
CA THR A 129 11.43 -2.45 -17.61
C THR A 129 11.86 -3.72 -16.91
N ASP A 130 13.12 -3.75 -16.50
CA ASP A 130 13.62 -4.72 -15.55
C ASP A 130 13.24 -4.29 -14.15
N HIS A 131 13.01 -5.28 -13.26
CA HIS A 131 12.59 -5.05 -11.89
C HIS A 131 13.25 -6.04 -10.93
N HIS A 132 13.35 -5.65 -9.67
CA HIS A 132 13.76 -6.49 -8.54
C HIS A 132 15.09 -7.23 -8.76
N PRO A 133 16.18 -6.54 -9.12
CA PRO A 133 17.47 -7.17 -9.25
C PRO A 133 17.93 -7.76 -7.91
N GLN A 134 18.38 -9.01 -7.90
CA GLN A 134 18.82 -9.72 -6.70
C GLN A 134 20.09 -10.50 -6.98
N TRP A 135 21.14 -10.22 -6.22
CA TRP A 135 22.37 -10.99 -6.30
C TRP A 135 22.18 -12.44 -5.85
N ASN A 136 22.70 -13.40 -6.64
CA ASN A 136 22.91 -14.75 -6.15
C ASN A 136 23.89 -14.73 -4.97
N PRO A 137 23.74 -15.57 -3.94
CA PRO A 137 24.66 -15.63 -2.81
C PRO A 137 26.15 -15.87 -3.16
N ASN A 138 26.44 -16.39 -4.35
CA ASN A 138 27.83 -16.54 -4.83
C ASN A 138 28.42 -15.27 -5.49
N GLY A 139 27.62 -14.19 -5.64
CA GLY A 139 28.03 -12.91 -6.22
C GLY A 139 28.24 -12.90 -7.74
N LYS A 140 27.93 -14.00 -8.46
CA LYS A 140 28.21 -14.13 -9.91
C LYS A 140 27.03 -13.89 -10.82
N TRP A 141 25.83 -13.86 -10.26
CA TRP A 141 24.58 -13.76 -11.02
C TRP A 141 23.63 -12.76 -10.37
N ILE A 142 22.93 -12.01 -11.20
CA ILE A 142 21.82 -11.15 -10.77
C ILE A 142 20.54 -11.70 -11.38
N LEU A 143 19.60 -12.11 -10.54
CA LEU A 143 18.25 -12.47 -10.89
C LEU A 143 17.42 -11.19 -11.01
N TYR A 144 16.57 -11.10 -12.01
CA TYR A 144 15.66 -9.97 -12.20
C TYR A 144 14.43 -10.37 -12.99
N GLU A 145 13.40 -9.57 -12.91
CA GLU A 145 12.19 -9.69 -13.70
C GLU A 145 12.29 -8.75 -14.89
N SER A 146 11.85 -9.18 -16.07
CA SER A 146 11.85 -8.34 -17.27
C SER A 146 10.55 -8.45 -18.06
N GLY A 147 9.99 -7.31 -18.42
CA GLY A 147 8.83 -7.19 -19.27
C GLY A 147 9.11 -7.18 -20.78
N ARG A 148 10.35 -7.50 -21.21
CA ARG A 148 10.83 -7.39 -22.62
C ARG A 148 9.98 -8.10 -23.67
N LYS A 149 9.22 -9.13 -23.28
CA LYS A 149 8.30 -9.86 -24.16
C LYS A 149 6.83 -9.53 -23.89
N GLY A 150 6.57 -8.49 -23.14
CA GLY A 150 5.22 -8.08 -22.78
C GLY A 150 4.65 -8.74 -21.52
N PHE A 151 5.44 -9.59 -20.85
CA PHE A 151 5.09 -10.24 -19.57
C PHE A 151 6.34 -10.24 -18.69
N ASN A 152 6.17 -10.14 -17.39
CA ASN A 152 7.31 -10.29 -16.48
C ASN A 152 7.77 -11.76 -16.50
N GLU A 153 8.95 -11.97 -17.02
CA GLU A 153 9.65 -13.25 -17.03
C GLU A 153 10.87 -13.18 -16.13
N LEU A 154 11.36 -14.33 -15.67
CA LEU A 154 12.55 -14.38 -14.82
C LEU A 154 13.80 -14.57 -15.66
N TYR A 155 14.72 -13.67 -15.50
CA TYR A 155 16.04 -13.67 -16.15
C TYR A 155 17.17 -13.65 -15.13
N VAL A 156 18.33 -14.12 -15.55
CA VAL A 156 19.58 -13.84 -14.86
C VAL A 156 20.58 -13.23 -15.83
N VAL A 157 21.41 -12.33 -15.29
CA VAL A 157 22.59 -11.81 -15.98
C VAL A 157 23.84 -12.09 -15.13
N SER A 158 24.96 -12.38 -15.79
CA SER A 158 26.26 -12.53 -15.11
C SER A 158 26.76 -11.18 -14.57
N GLU A 159 27.59 -11.21 -13.53
CA GLU A 159 28.22 -10.03 -12.92
C GLU A 159 28.95 -9.11 -13.92
N ASP A 160 29.42 -9.66 -15.03
CA ASP A 160 30.10 -8.92 -16.10
C ASP A 160 29.20 -8.59 -17.31
N GLY A 161 27.91 -8.87 -17.24
CA GLY A 161 26.91 -8.59 -18.29
C GLY A 161 27.02 -9.45 -19.55
N LYS A 162 27.94 -10.43 -19.61
CA LYS A 162 28.20 -11.19 -20.84
C LYS A 162 27.26 -12.35 -21.10
N VAL A 163 26.67 -12.91 -20.04
CA VAL A 163 25.72 -14.02 -20.13
C VAL A 163 24.37 -13.55 -19.61
N LEU A 164 23.34 -13.74 -20.43
CA LEU A 164 21.96 -13.42 -20.10
C LEU A 164 21.07 -14.60 -20.45
N ASN A 165 20.39 -15.17 -19.47
CA ASN A 165 19.53 -16.35 -19.64
C ASN A 165 18.12 -16.10 -19.15
N LEU A 166 17.13 -16.56 -19.94
CA LEU A 166 15.76 -16.73 -19.51
C LEU A 166 15.67 -17.97 -18.63
N LEU A 167 15.18 -17.83 -17.40
CA LEU A 167 15.00 -18.94 -16.45
C LEU A 167 13.60 -19.52 -16.44
N ALA A 168 12.60 -18.66 -16.40
CA ALA A 168 11.21 -19.05 -16.41
C ALA A 168 10.41 -18.06 -17.26
N ALA A 169 9.73 -18.61 -18.27
CA ALA A 169 8.72 -17.89 -19.03
C ALA A 169 7.35 -18.25 -18.45
N THR A 170 6.50 -17.25 -18.31
CA THR A 170 5.08 -17.50 -18.13
C THR A 170 4.54 -18.11 -19.41
N GLU A 171 3.66 -19.13 -19.32
CA GLU A 171 2.97 -19.63 -20.50
C GLU A 171 2.26 -18.44 -21.18
N VAL A 172 2.65 -18.16 -22.43
CA VAL A 172 2.03 -17.12 -23.23
C VAL A 172 0.60 -17.55 -23.51
N TYR A 173 -0.34 -16.91 -22.84
CA TYR A 173 -1.75 -17.14 -23.09
C TYR A 173 -2.10 -16.56 -24.47
N HIS A 174 -2.16 -17.39 -25.49
CA HIS A 174 -2.65 -17.02 -26.81
C HIS A 174 -4.18 -16.92 -26.76
N GLY A 175 -4.66 -15.71 -26.38
CA GLY A 175 -6.04 -15.42 -26.03
C GLY A 175 -7.07 -15.71 -27.10
N LYS A 176 -7.75 -16.88 -27.01
CA LYS A 176 -9.11 -17.03 -27.51
C LYS A 176 -10.18 -16.90 -26.41
N ASP A 177 -9.77 -16.84 -25.16
CA ASP A 177 -10.66 -16.80 -23.99
C ASP A 177 -10.59 -15.46 -23.24
N VAL A 178 -10.34 -14.40 -23.98
CA VAL A 178 -10.50 -13.03 -23.49
C VAL A 178 -11.97 -12.84 -23.16
N ILE A 179 -12.27 -12.25 -22.01
CA ILE A 179 -13.59 -11.67 -21.72
C ILE A 179 -14.10 -11.01 -23.00
N ALA A 180 -15.23 -11.46 -23.50
CA ALA A 180 -15.70 -11.25 -24.88
C ALA A 180 -15.87 -9.81 -25.33
N ASN A 181 -15.49 -8.82 -24.54
CA ASN A 181 -15.69 -7.38 -24.79
C ASN A 181 -14.45 -6.51 -24.57
N THR A 182 -13.27 -7.07 -24.25
CA THR A 182 -12.04 -6.27 -24.29
C THR A 182 -11.60 -6.17 -25.75
N THR A 183 -11.57 -4.96 -26.28
CA THR A 183 -11.15 -4.71 -27.68
C THR A 183 -9.68 -5.14 -27.84
N PRO A 184 -9.36 -6.05 -28.76
CA PRO A 184 -8.00 -6.57 -28.95
C PRO A 184 -7.00 -5.55 -29.51
N ASP A 185 -7.46 -4.40 -29.97
CA ASP A 185 -6.73 -3.57 -30.91
C ASP A 185 -5.98 -2.36 -30.32
N LYS A 186 -5.92 -2.23 -29.01
CA LYS A 186 -5.20 -1.11 -28.38
C LYS A 186 -4.22 -1.60 -27.34
N GLY A 187 -3.16 -2.26 -27.75
CA GLY A 187 -1.96 -2.44 -26.89
C GLY A 187 -2.21 -2.94 -25.47
N ASP A 188 -3.38 -3.50 -25.19
CA ASP A 188 -3.92 -3.81 -23.86
C ASP A 188 -3.21 -4.96 -23.17
N ALA A 189 -2.32 -5.59 -23.87
CA ALA A 189 -1.71 -6.81 -23.39
C ALA A 189 -0.81 -6.59 -22.18
N VAL A 190 -0.38 -5.38 -21.91
CA VAL A 190 0.92 -5.27 -21.28
C VAL A 190 0.94 -4.49 -20.00
N SER A 191 0.03 -3.58 -19.83
CA SER A 191 0.27 -2.51 -18.86
C SER A 191 0.03 -2.87 -17.41
N SER A 192 -0.58 -4.00 -17.10
CA SER A 192 -1.03 -4.19 -15.72
C SER A 192 -1.03 -5.62 -15.22
N ASP A 193 -0.69 -6.58 -16.04
CA ASP A 193 -0.37 -7.90 -15.54
C ASP A 193 0.96 -7.82 -14.79
N ARG A 194 0.99 -7.04 -13.71
CA ARG A 194 2.03 -7.16 -12.71
C ARG A 194 1.93 -8.55 -12.12
N PHE A 195 2.41 -9.49 -12.89
CA PHE A 195 2.91 -10.71 -12.37
C PHE A 195 4.14 -10.28 -11.58
N ASP A 196 3.97 -10.08 -10.29
CA ASP A 196 5.07 -9.92 -9.35
C ASP A 196 5.36 -11.32 -8.83
N PRO A 197 6.22 -12.09 -9.50
CA PRO A 197 6.55 -13.44 -9.08
C PRO A 197 7.32 -13.45 -7.77
N ARG A 198 7.79 -12.27 -7.29
CA ARG A 198 8.60 -12.12 -6.08
C ARG A 198 9.65 -13.21 -5.98
N PRO A 199 10.53 -13.31 -6.96
CA PRO A 199 11.55 -14.33 -6.97
C PRO A 199 12.49 -14.13 -5.78
N SER A 200 13.02 -15.23 -5.25
CA SER A 200 14.00 -15.19 -4.17
C SER A 200 14.98 -16.35 -4.29
N TRP A 201 16.27 -16.02 -4.14
CA TRP A 201 17.32 -17.01 -4.06
C TRP A 201 17.23 -17.84 -2.78
N SER A 202 17.46 -19.16 -2.89
CA SER A 202 17.81 -19.94 -1.71
C SER A 202 19.18 -19.48 -1.17
N PRO A 203 19.42 -19.53 0.15
CA PRO A 203 20.69 -19.15 0.75
C PRO A 203 21.93 -19.86 0.19
N ASP A 204 21.77 -21.10 -0.29
CA ASP A 204 22.83 -21.86 -0.98
C ASP A 204 23.03 -21.46 -2.45
N GLY A 205 22.18 -20.58 -2.99
CA GLY A 205 22.21 -20.07 -4.35
C GLY A 205 21.89 -21.09 -5.44
N THR A 206 21.40 -22.29 -5.07
CA THR A 206 21.14 -23.39 -6.03
C THR A 206 19.69 -23.47 -6.49
N ARG A 207 18.81 -22.67 -5.92
CA ARG A 207 17.38 -22.67 -6.23
C ARG A 207 16.79 -21.27 -6.18
N ILE A 208 15.68 -21.09 -6.89
CA ILE A 208 14.90 -19.86 -6.93
C ILE A 208 13.46 -20.22 -6.59
N SER A 209 12.87 -19.58 -5.58
CA SER A 209 11.42 -19.61 -5.38
C SER A 209 10.76 -18.47 -6.14
N TYR A 210 9.58 -18.70 -6.69
CA TYR A 210 8.77 -17.66 -7.33
C TYR A 210 7.30 -18.08 -7.36
N THR A 211 6.41 -17.09 -7.52
CA THR A 211 4.98 -17.34 -7.67
C THR A 211 4.57 -17.27 -9.13
N GLU A 212 3.74 -18.20 -9.54
CA GLU A 212 3.03 -18.19 -10.81
C GLU A 212 1.55 -18.03 -10.54
N ARG A 213 0.90 -17.13 -11.24
CA ARG A 213 -0.54 -16.91 -11.09
C ARG A 213 -1.31 -17.45 -12.26
N SER A 214 -2.40 -18.16 -11.96
CA SER A 214 -3.38 -18.52 -12.97
C SER A 214 -4.28 -17.31 -13.25
N ARG A 215 -4.37 -16.94 -14.52
CA ARG A 215 -5.25 -15.87 -14.98
C ARG A 215 -6.73 -16.12 -14.74
N GLU A 216 -7.13 -17.39 -14.84
CA GLU A 216 -8.55 -17.75 -14.87
C GLU A 216 -9.16 -17.87 -13.47
N LEU A 217 -8.34 -18.11 -12.45
CA LEU A 217 -8.82 -18.57 -11.17
C LEU A 217 -8.33 -17.76 -9.96
N PHE A 218 -7.54 -16.70 -10.16
CA PHE A 218 -6.82 -16.04 -9.06
C PHE A 218 -6.07 -17.02 -8.14
N SER A 219 -5.86 -18.25 -8.62
CA SER A 219 -5.03 -19.21 -7.94
C SER A 219 -3.57 -18.91 -8.24
N GLY A 220 -2.72 -19.09 -7.26
CA GLY A 220 -1.29 -18.96 -7.39
C GLY A 220 -0.60 -20.29 -7.12
N LYS A 221 0.56 -20.46 -7.73
CA LYS A 221 1.46 -21.57 -7.43
C LYS A 221 2.75 -20.99 -6.88
N LEU A 222 3.24 -21.57 -5.79
CA LEU A 222 4.62 -21.33 -5.36
C LEU A 222 5.48 -22.42 -6.00
N LYS A 223 6.48 -21.98 -6.73
CA LYS A 223 7.40 -22.85 -7.47
C LYS A 223 8.82 -22.73 -6.95
N VAL A 224 9.58 -23.80 -7.09
CA VAL A 224 11.02 -23.81 -6.85
C VAL A 224 11.71 -24.30 -8.12
N LEU A 225 12.60 -23.49 -8.67
CA LEU A 225 13.40 -23.77 -9.85
C LEU A 225 14.83 -24.11 -9.44
N PRO A 226 15.36 -25.28 -9.80
CA PRO A 226 16.77 -25.61 -9.64
C PRO A 226 17.64 -24.71 -10.55
N PHE A 227 18.78 -24.23 -10.03
CA PHE A 227 19.68 -23.33 -10.74
C PHE A 227 21.09 -23.87 -10.79
N ASP A 228 21.70 -23.84 -11.98
CA ASP A 228 23.10 -24.17 -12.17
C ASP A 228 23.96 -22.90 -12.08
N GLN A 229 24.65 -22.75 -10.97
CA GLN A 229 25.55 -21.62 -10.70
C GLN A 229 26.75 -21.51 -11.64
N LYS A 230 27.07 -22.55 -12.42
CA LYS A 230 28.20 -22.54 -13.37
C LYS A 230 27.80 -21.93 -14.72
N THR A 231 26.61 -22.27 -15.17
CA THR A 231 26.12 -21.86 -16.50
C THR A 231 25.13 -20.69 -16.44
N GLY A 232 24.59 -20.38 -15.27
CA GLY A 232 23.53 -19.37 -15.12
C GLY A 232 22.18 -19.80 -15.69
N SER A 233 21.91 -21.09 -15.78
CA SER A 233 20.69 -21.63 -16.37
C SER A 233 19.90 -22.48 -15.39
N ALA A 234 18.65 -22.81 -15.75
CA ALA A 234 17.86 -23.77 -14.99
C ALA A 234 18.54 -25.15 -15.03
N ALA A 235 18.73 -25.77 -13.86
CA ALA A 235 19.31 -27.11 -13.71
C ALA A 235 18.27 -28.23 -13.87
N GLY A 236 17.00 -27.88 -14.09
CA GLY A 236 15.89 -28.79 -14.25
C GLY A 236 14.55 -28.04 -14.30
N PRO A 237 13.43 -28.75 -14.43
CA PRO A 237 12.11 -28.11 -14.42
C PRO A 237 11.77 -27.54 -13.05
N ALA A 238 11.00 -26.45 -13.03
CA ALA A 238 10.43 -25.92 -11.79
C ALA A 238 9.40 -26.89 -11.19
N VAL A 239 9.40 -26.99 -9.87
CA VAL A 239 8.49 -27.86 -9.11
C VAL A 239 7.42 -27.00 -8.43
N ASP A 240 6.14 -27.34 -8.60
CA ASP A 240 5.05 -26.75 -7.84
C ASP A 240 5.10 -27.28 -6.40
N ILE A 241 5.56 -26.48 -5.46
CA ILE A 241 5.64 -26.87 -4.04
C ILE A 241 4.36 -26.54 -3.27
N TYR A 242 3.53 -25.62 -3.82
CA TYR A 242 2.22 -25.30 -3.29
C TYR A 242 1.31 -24.77 -4.41
N VAL A 243 0.04 -25.14 -4.35
CA VAL A 243 -1.02 -24.62 -5.23
C VAL A 243 -2.11 -24.02 -4.36
N ALA A 244 -2.27 -22.71 -4.46
CA ALA A 244 -3.26 -21.99 -3.68
C ALA A 244 -4.68 -22.24 -4.16
N LYS A 245 -5.64 -22.22 -3.23
CA LYS A 245 -7.06 -22.28 -3.55
C LYS A 245 -7.50 -20.98 -4.22
N ASN A 246 -8.55 -21.08 -5.03
CA ASN A 246 -9.18 -19.92 -5.63
C ASN A 246 -9.87 -19.06 -4.56
N ASP A 247 -9.58 -17.76 -4.54
CA ASP A 247 -10.22 -16.80 -3.64
C ASP A 247 -11.14 -15.85 -4.44
N PRO A 248 -12.47 -15.94 -4.27
CA PRO A 248 -13.42 -15.09 -4.97
C PRO A 248 -13.28 -13.59 -4.59
N GLY A 249 -12.68 -13.28 -3.45
CA GLY A 249 -12.35 -11.90 -3.07
C GLY A 249 -11.18 -11.29 -3.84
N GLY A 250 -10.48 -12.12 -4.65
CA GLY A 250 -9.35 -11.65 -5.45
C GLY A 250 -8.09 -11.32 -4.64
N ALA A 251 -7.99 -11.85 -3.43
CA ALA A 251 -6.78 -11.71 -2.63
C ALA A 251 -5.64 -12.58 -3.18
N TRP A 252 -4.44 -12.18 -2.82
CA TRP A 252 -3.23 -12.81 -3.27
C TRP A 252 -2.94 -14.05 -2.43
N ALA A 253 -3.21 -15.21 -2.95
CA ALA A 253 -3.15 -16.46 -2.22
C ALA A 253 -1.73 -16.90 -1.76
N VAL A 254 -0.66 -16.31 -2.35
CA VAL A 254 0.74 -16.51 -1.93
C VAL A 254 1.47 -15.18 -2.09
N ASN A 255 1.75 -14.50 -1.00
CA ASN A 255 2.30 -13.15 -1.05
C ASN A 255 3.81 -13.05 -0.85
N THR A 256 4.36 -13.78 0.11
CA THR A 256 5.77 -13.65 0.50
C THR A 256 6.30 -15.04 0.83
N ALA A 257 7.50 -15.35 0.35
CA ALA A 257 8.20 -16.58 0.68
C ALA A 257 9.61 -16.24 1.19
N ALA A 258 9.94 -16.66 2.41
CA ALA A 258 11.26 -16.51 3.01
C ALA A 258 11.92 -17.88 3.17
N TRP A 259 13.12 -18.01 2.65
CA TRP A 259 13.90 -19.24 2.76
C TRP A 259 14.48 -19.42 4.18
N SER A 260 14.47 -20.65 4.67
CA SER A 260 15.27 -21.02 5.85
C SER A 260 16.76 -20.93 5.52
N PRO A 261 17.65 -20.61 6.47
CA PRO A 261 19.09 -20.48 6.21
C PRO A 261 19.74 -21.74 5.64
N ASP A 262 19.19 -22.92 5.94
CA ASP A 262 19.65 -24.22 5.40
C ASP A 262 19.05 -24.54 4.02
N SER A 263 18.26 -23.64 3.45
CA SER A 263 17.58 -23.79 2.16
C SER A 263 16.57 -24.97 2.10
N SER A 264 16.19 -25.56 3.20
CA SER A 264 15.31 -26.74 3.23
C SER A 264 13.82 -26.40 3.21
N THR A 265 13.45 -25.23 3.70
CA THR A 265 12.05 -24.84 3.97
C THR A 265 11.81 -23.39 3.57
N LEU A 266 10.57 -23.09 3.18
CA LEU A 266 10.08 -21.72 2.97
C LEU A 266 9.01 -21.40 4.01
N ALA A 267 9.11 -20.23 4.64
CA ALA A 267 8.03 -19.62 5.39
C ALA A 267 7.20 -18.77 4.43
N VAL A 268 5.91 -19.04 4.34
CA VAL A 268 5.01 -18.47 3.33
C VAL A 268 3.75 -17.95 4.00
N ILE A 269 3.23 -16.83 3.54
CA ILE A 269 1.91 -16.36 3.96
C ILE A 269 0.86 -17.06 3.12
N LEU A 270 0.00 -17.84 3.77
CA LEU A 270 -1.13 -18.52 3.15
C LEU A 270 -2.42 -18.21 3.89
N GLN A 271 -3.51 -18.18 3.13
CA GLN A 271 -4.87 -18.02 3.64
C GLN A 271 -5.63 -19.36 3.58
N GLU A 272 -5.06 -20.40 4.18
CA GLU A 272 -5.70 -21.72 4.30
C GLU A 272 -6.76 -21.75 5.41
N THR A 273 -6.66 -20.79 6.34
CA THR A 273 -7.62 -20.54 7.39
C THR A 273 -8.33 -19.21 7.12
N HIS A 274 -9.08 -18.69 8.07
CA HIS A 274 -9.77 -17.41 7.96
C HIS A 274 -8.83 -16.19 7.94
N TRP A 275 -7.55 -16.37 8.33
CA TRP A 275 -6.56 -15.32 8.49
C TRP A 275 -5.33 -15.60 7.64
N ASP A 276 -4.64 -14.58 7.20
CA ASP A 276 -3.32 -14.68 6.60
C ASP A 276 -2.33 -15.13 7.68
N LYS A 277 -1.72 -16.32 7.49
CA LYS A 277 -0.85 -16.95 8.47
C LYS A 277 0.45 -17.43 7.86
N ILE A 278 1.46 -17.59 8.71
CA ILE A 278 2.74 -18.16 8.30
C ILE A 278 2.62 -19.68 8.27
N TRP A 279 2.96 -20.26 7.14
CA TRP A 279 3.06 -21.70 6.92
C TRP A 279 4.46 -22.08 6.49
N LEU A 280 4.91 -23.24 6.89
CA LEU A 280 6.20 -23.81 6.48
C LEU A 280 5.97 -24.85 5.38
N ILE A 281 6.67 -24.68 4.26
CA ILE A 281 6.60 -25.59 3.10
C ILE A 281 8.00 -26.11 2.80
N PRO A 282 8.22 -27.46 2.76
CA PRO A 282 9.50 -28.00 2.33
C PRO A 282 9.85 -27.55 0.92
N SER A 283 11.09 -27.15 0.68
CA SER A 283 11.53 -26.65 -0.64
C SER A 283 11.50 -27.72 -1.76
N ALA A 284 11.44 -28.99 -1.39
CA ALA A 284 11.23 -30.10 -2.31
C ALA A 284 9.75 -30.44 -2.56
N GLY A 285 8.84 -29.67 -1.99
CA GLY A 285 7.40 -29.96 -1.96
C GLY A 285 7.01 -30.85 -0.79
N GLY A 286 5.72 -30.89 -0.50
CA GLY A 286 5.17 -31.67 0.60
C GLY A 286 3.99 -30.95 1.26
N LYS A 287 3.49 -31.52 2.36
CA LYS A 287 2.34 -30.95 3.07
C LYS A 287 2.76 -29.67 3.82
N PRO A 288 2.11 -28.53 3.59
CA PRO A 288 2.32 -27.32 4.39
C PRO A 288 2.02 -27.55 5.86
N LYS A 289 2.83 -26.98 6.75
CA LYS A 289 2.63 -26.98 8.19
C LYS A 289 2.31 -25.57 8.67
N GLU A 290 1.16 -25.36 9.29
CA GLU A 290 0.82 -24.10 9.92
C GLU A 290 1.81 -23.78 11.05
N LEU A 291 2.38 -22.58 11.05
CA LEU A 291 3.32 -22.14 12.07
C LEU A 291 2.66 -21.16 13.03
N THR A 292 1.87 -20.22 12.51
CA THR A 292 1.18 -19.22 13.32
C THR A 292 -0.34 -19.40 13.20
N PHE A 293 -1.05 -19.11 14.28
CA PHE A 293 -2.49 -19.39 14.40
C PHE A 293 -3.21 -18.26 15.18
N GLY A 294 -4.53 -18.33 15.27
CA GLY A 294 -5.37 -17.36 15.98
C GLY A 294 -5.79 -16.17 15.14
N ALA A 295 -6.46 -15.18 15.76
CA ALA A 295 -6.93 -13.98 15.07
C ALA A 295 -5.77 -13.04 14.69
N GLY A 296 -5.99 -12.21 13.66
CA GLY A 296 -5.02 -11.27 13.12
C GLY A 296 -4.27 -11.81 11.90
N GLU A 297 -3.81 -10.90 11.08
CA GLU A 297 -3.03 -11.17 9.87
C GLU A 297 -1.54 -11.08 10.19
N ASP A 298 -0.77 -12.02 9.66
CA ASP A 298 0.69 -12.10 9.79
C ASP A 298 1.30 -11.84 8.41
N GLU A 299 2.35 -11.02 8.36
CA GLU A 299 2.96 -10.56 7.12
C GLU A 299 4.50 -10.54 7.24
N GLU A 300 5.19 -10.50 6.09
CA GLU A 300 6.64 -10.30 5.98
C GLU A 300 7.50 -11.19 6.91
N PRO A 301 7.38 -12.53 6.83
CA PRO A 301 8.19 -13.44 7.63
C PRO A 301 9.67 -13.36 7.24
N VAL A 302 10.56 -13.33 8.23
CA VAL A 302 12.00 -13.32 8.04
C VAL A 302 12.66 -14.29 9.03
N TYR A 303 13.41 -15.27 8.53
CA TYR A 303 14.18 -16.19 9.38
C TYR A 303 15.35 -15.48 10.06
N SER A 304 15.63 -15.86 11.30
CA SER A 304 16.90 -15.51 11.94
C SER A 304 18.07 -16.19 11.23
N PRO A 305 19.27 -15.59 11.21
CA PRO A 305 20.47 -16.20 10.61
C PRO A 305 20.80 -17.59 11.14
N ASP A 306 20.51 -17.86 12.42
CA ASP A 306 20.72 -19.18 13.05
C ASP A 306 19.57 -20.18 12.79
N GLY A 307 18.50 -19.76 12.10
CA GLY A 307 17.35 -20.57 11.72
C GLY A 307 16.40 -20.94 12.85
N LYS A 308 16.59 -20.40 14.06
CA LYS A 308 15.76 -20.79 15.22
C LYS A 308 14.47 -20.03 15.34
N TRP A 309 14.39 -18.81 14.78
CA TRP A 309 13.27 -17.91 14.91
C TRP A 309 12.79 -17.40 13.55
N ILE A 310 11.52 -16.99 13.51
CA ILE A 310 10.95 -16.20 12.44
C ILE A 310 10.38 -14.93 13.05
N ALA A 311 10.85 -13.77 12.57
CA ALA A 311 10.25 -12.48 12.86
C ALA A 311 9.19 -12.16 11.79
N PHE A 312 8.15 -11.43 12.16
CA PHE A 312 7.07 -11.07 11.25
C PHE A 312 6.30 -9.84 11.75
N GLU A 313 5.56 -9.22 10.86
CA GLU A 313 4.61 -8.17 11.18
C GLU A 313 3.25 -8.77 11.49
N SER A 314 2.53 -8.22 12.49
CA SER A 314 1.18 -8.69 12.79
C SER A 314 0.31 -7.62 13.41
N ASN A 315 -1.01 -7.72 13.14
CA ASN A 315 -2.05 -6.88 13.71
C ASN A 315 -2.91 -7.60 14.76
N ARG A 316 -2.38 -8.63 15.41
CA ARG A 316 -3.12 -9.51 16.33
C ARG A 316 -3.82 -8.80 17.47
N ASP A 317 -3.20 -7.76 18.04
CA ASP A 317 -3.73 -7.07 19.21
C ASP A 317 -4.77 -5.99 18.82
N LEU A 318 -4.48 -5.25 17.74
CA LEU A 318 -5.33 -4.21 17.21
C LEU A 318 -5.23 -4.20 15.67
N PRO A 319 -6.31 -4.49 14.94
CA PRO A 319 -6.27 -4.55 13.48
C PRO A 319 -5.72 -3.29 12.80
N GLU A 320 -5.86 -2.14 13.42
CA GLU A 320 -5.43 -0.84 12.89
C GLU A 320 -3.96 -0.50 13.20
N GLU A 321 -3.25 -1.36 13.92
CA GLU A 321 -1.83 -1.24 14.19
C GLU A 321 -1.04 -2.43 13.59
N ARG A 322 0.26 -2.26 13.45
CA ARG A 322 1.20 -3.33 13.08
C ARG A 322 2.36 -3.33 14.06
N HIS A 323 2.72 -4.53 14.53
CA HIS A 323 3.81 -4.71 15.47
C HIS A 323 4.72 -5.85 15.05
N ILE A 324 5.95 -5.84 15.58
CA ILE A 324 6.92 -6.91 15.33
C ILE A 324 6.71 -8.05 16.34
N TRP A 325 6.54 -9.24 15.80
CA TRP A 325 6.36 -10.48 16.52
C TRP A 325 7.45 -11.48 16.16
N VAL A 326 7.68 -12.46 17.01
CA VAL A 326 8.55 -13.60 16.72
C VAL A 326 7.88 -14.91 17.10
N VAL A 327 8.25 -15.98 16.41
CA VAL A 327 7.84 -17.35 16.69
C VAL A 327 9.02 -18.29 16.51
N PRO A 328 9.19 -19.34 17.36
CA PRO A 328 10.21 -20.35 17.10
C PRO A 328 9.95 -21.04 15.74
N ALA A 329 10.97 -21.18 14.90
CA ALA A 329 10.84 -21.84 13.61
C ALA A 329 10.41 -23.32 13.71
N SER A 330 10.66 -23.96 14.86
CA SER A 330 10.18 -25.31 15.18
C SER A 330 8.68 -25.38 15.51
N GLY A 331 8.05 -24.25 15.78
CA GLY A 331 6.67 -24.09 16.26
C GLY A 331 6.63 -23.72 17.75
N GLY A 332 5.51 -23.18 18.16
CA GLY A 332 5.24 -22.67 19.51
C GLY A 332 4.37 -21.42 19.44
N ASP A 333 4.15 -20.77 20.58
CA ASP A 333 3.32 -19.57 20.63
C ASP A 333 4.11 -18.35 20.15
N PRO A 334 3.57 -17.56 19.21
CA PRO A 334 4.14 -16.28 18.85
C PRO A 334 4.10 -15.29 20.02
N HIS A 335 5.12 -14.46 20.15
CA HIS A 335 5.11 -13.37 21.12
C HIS A 335 5.50 -12.03 20.50
N ARG A 336 4.87 -10.97 20.98
CA ARG A 336 5.11 -9.60 20.53
C ARG A 336 6.43 -9.10 21.12
N LEU A 337 7.27 -8.48 20.28
CA LEU A 337 8.55 -7.90 20.70
C LEU A 337 8.45 -6.43 21.07
N THR A 338 7.47 -5.72 20.52
CA THR A 338 7.41 -4.27 20.57
C THR A 338 6.07 -3.80 21.09
N GLY A 339 6.05 -2.63 21.74
CA GLY A 339 4.85 -2.05 22.35
C GLY A 339 4.61 -0.59 21.99
N LEU A 340 5.32 -0.08 20.98
CA LEU A 340 5.14 1.32 20.53
C LEU A 340 3.80 1.45 19.82
N THR A 341 3.05 2.52 20.11
CA THR A 341 1.78 2.80 19.43
C THR A 341 2.02 3.30 18.01
N GLY A 342 1.36 2.69 17.04
CA GLY A 342 1.45 3.07 15.64
C GLY A 342 1.77 1.91 14.72
N PHE A 343 2.61 2.14 13.73
CA PHE A 343 2.91 1.18 12.68
C PHE A 343 4.39 0.81 12.68
N GLU A 344 4.66 -0.46 12.88
CA GLU A 344 6.01 -1.05 12.86
C GLU A 344 6.13 -2.01 11.69
N ASN A 345 7.24 -1.90 10.94
CA ASN A 345 7.46 -2.73 9.76
C ASN A 345 8.94 -2.97 9.45
N GLY A 346 9.19 -3.88 8.51
CA GLY A 346 10.50 -4.20 7.98
C GLY A 346 11.43 -4.86 9.00
N PRO A 347 11.04 -6.00 9.63
CA PRO A 347 11.89 -6.68 10.60
C PRO A 347 13.17 -7.19 9.95
N ARG A 348 14.33 -6.91 10.57
CA ARG A 348 15.65 -7.35 10.13
C ARG A 348 16.46 -7.88 11.29
N TRP A 349 16.95 -9.07 11.14
CA TRP A 349 17.80 -9.71 12.14
C TRP A 349 19.21 -9.11 12.19
N SER A 350 19.75 -8.98 13.40
CA SER A 350 21.19 -8.83 13.57
C SER A 350 21.92 -10.12 13.16
N PRO A 351 23.20 -10.02 12.71
CA PRO A 351 23.96 -11.19 12.26
C PRO A 351 24.12 -12.28 13.33
N ASP A 352 24.08 -11.92 14.60
CA ASP A 352 24.18 -12.84 15.74
C ASP A 352 22.80 -13.42 16.18
N SER A 353 21.72 -13.07 15.49
CA SER A 353 20.35 -13.50 15.80
C SER A 353 19.82 -13.07 17.18
N GLN A 354 20.42 -12.04 17.82
CA GLN A 354 20.03 -11.61 19.16
C GLN A 354 19.05 -10.44 19.16
N SER A 355 18.99 -9.67 18.08
CA SER A 355 18.10 -8.51 17.99
C SER A 355 17.48 -8.35 16.61
N ILE A 356 16.39 -7.60 16.57
CA ILE A 356 15.65 -7.28 15.36
C ILE A 356 15.56 -5.76 15.25
N GLN A 357 16.05 -5.24 14.11
CA GLN A 357 15.82 -3.85 13.70
C GLN A 357 14.50 -3.74 12.97
N PHE A 358 13.80 -2.62 13.16
CA PHE A 358 12.54 -2.33 12.49
C PHE A 358 12.31 -0.83 12.38
N SER A 359 11.46 -0.43 11.43
CA SER A 359 10.99 0.94 11.31
C SER A 359 9.73 1.13 12.13
N HIS A 360 9.62 2.25 12.83
CA HIS A 360 8.41 2.67 13.55
C HIS A 360 7.92 4.00 13.01
N ARG A 361 6.61 4.14 12.86
CA ARG A 361 5.94 5.38 12.46
C ARG A 361 4.74 5.64 13.38
N THR A 362 4.68 6.84 13.93
CA THR A 362 3.53 7.28 14.73
C THR A 362 2.35 7.70 13.86
N SER A 363 1.17 7.79 14.45
CA SER A 363 -0.05 8.30 13.79
C SER A 363 0.06 9.76 13.33
N LEU A 364 1.07 10.49 13.79
CA LEU A 364 1.37 11.85 13.37
C LEU A 364 2.59 11.95 12.43
N GLY A 365 3.11 10.82 11.96
CA GLY A 365 4.14 10.75 10.93
C GLY A 365 5.58 10.89 11.41
N ALA A 366 5.83 11.02 12.71
CA ALA A 366 7.19 10.86 13.21
C ALA A 366 7.66 9.43 12.92
N SER A 367 8.90 9.27 12.51
CA SER A 367 9.46 7.97 12.17
C SER A 367 10.88 7.79 12.68
N ALA A 368 11.22 6.57 13.04
CA ALA A 368 12.56 6.21 13.47
C ALA A 368 12.82 4.72 13.28
N THR A 369 14.09 4.34 13.32
CA THR A 369 14.52 2.94 13.36
C THR A 369 14.83 2.54 14.80
N TYR A 370 14.37 1.37 15.19
CA TYR A 370 14.59 0.79 16.51
C TYR A 370 15.22 -0.60 16.39
N ALA A 371 15.78 -1.08 17.51
CA ALA A 371 16.17 -2.47 17.67
C ALA A 371 15.56 -3.01 18.96
N ALA A 372 14.97 -4.21 18.88
CA ALA A 372 14.44 -4.97 20.01
C ALA A 372 15.24 -6.26 20.20
N ASP A 373 15.44 -6.66 21.46
CA ASP A 373 16.03 -7.96 21.80
C ASP A 373 15.03 -9.08 21.52
N VAL A 374 15.49 -10.19 20.93
CA VAL A 374 14.64 -11.34 20.56
C VAL A 374 13.91 -11.96 21.74
N SER A 375 14.45 -11.82 22.95
CA SER A 375 13.81 -12.32 24.17
C SER A 375 12.61 -11.49 24.63
N GLY A 376 12.33 -10.35 23.98
CA GLY A 376 11.28 -9.41 24.36
C GLY A 376 11.54 -8.68 25.67
N LYS A 377 12.77 -8.74 26.20
CA LYS A 377 13.15 -8.05 27.43
C LYS A 377 13.64 -6.64 27.19
N GLY A 378 13.05 -5.69 27.88
CA GLY A 378 13.39 -4.27 27.79
C GLY A 378 12.66 -3.53 26.67
N GLU A 379 12.81 -2.20 26.68
CA GLU A 379 12.22 -1.34 25.67
C GLU A 379 13.06 -1.35 24.39
N PRO A 380 12.44 -1.23 23.21
CA PRO A 380 13.16 -1.08 21.95
C PRO A 380 14.14 0.10 22.00
N ARG A 381 15.37 -0.12 21.57
CA ARG A 381 16.43 0.89 21.56
C ARG A 381 16.39 1.68 20.25
N LEU A 382 16.27 3.00 20.34
CA LEU A 382 16.35 3.90 19.19
C LEU A 382 17.72 3.79 18.48
N LEU A 383 17.70 3.62 17.17
CA LEU A 383 18.87 3.65 16.30
C LEU A 383 18.90 4.96 15.50
N GLY A 384 19.85 5.83 15.83
CA GLY A 384 19.96 7.14 15.20
C GLY A 384 19.02 8.20 15.80
N SER A 385 18.37 9.01 14.98
CA SER A 385 17.50 10.10 15.39
C SER A 385 16.07 9.88 14.94
N VAL A 386 15.12 10.47 15.68
CA VAL A 386 13.71 10.55 15.26
C VAL A 386 13.59 11.60 14.15
N ARG A 387 12.97 11.22 13.06
CA ARG A 387 12.53 12.16 12.01
C ARG A 387 11.15 12.69 12.41
N HIS A 388 11.12 13.91 12.89
CA HIS A 388 9.89 14.58 13.29
C HIS A 388 9.03 14.99 12.09
N SER A 389 7.72 15.01 12.31
CA SER A 389 6.73 15.46 11.34
C SER A 389 6.16 16.82 11.74
N LYS A 390 5.79 17.64 10.78
CA LYS A 390 5.05 18.90 11.01
C LYS A 390 3.68 18.66 11.68
N PHE A 391 3.12 17.46 11.56
CA PHE A 391 1.82 17.14 12.14
C PHE A 391 1.83 16.99 13.66
N GLU A 392 2.99 16.74 14.29
CA GLU A 392 3.10 16.56 15.74
C GLU A 392 2.66 17.80 16.55
N GLN A 393 2.74 18.98 15.97
CA GLN A 393 2.37 20.23 16.64
C GLN A 393 0.90 20.64 16.44
N LEU A 394 0.09 19.83 15.74
CA LEU A 394 -1.31 20.19 15.46
C LEU A 394 -2.24 20.07 16.67
N GLY A 395 -1.81 19.40 17.75
CA GLY A 395 -2.66 19.07 18.89
C GLY A 395 -3.84 18.16 18.53
N ILE A 396 -3.66 17.32 17.49
CA ILE A 396 -4.63 16.33 17.03
C ILE A 396 -4.12 14.95 17.45
N THR A 397 -5.01 14.13 18.00
CA THR A 397 -4.71 12.73 18.32
C THR A 397 -5.67 11.85 17.52
N PRO A 398 -5.18 11.13 16.51
CA PRO A 398 -5.99 10.12 15.81
C PRO A 398 -6.41 9.00 16.76
N GLU A 399 -7.67 8.58 16.69
CA GLU A 399 -8.25 7.58 17.60
C GLU A 399 -8.88 6.44 16.79
N VAL A 400 -8.63 5.18 17.17
CA VAL A 400 -9.39 4.06 16.65
C VAL A 400 -10.77 4.08 17.30
N VAL A 401 -11.82 4.03 16.47
CA VAL A 401 -13.21 3.97 16.95
C VAL A 401 -13.88 2.71 16.44
N HIS A 402 -14.74 2.13 17.30
CA HIS A 402 -15.48 0.92 16.99
C HIS A 402 -16.99 1.21 17.04
N TYR A 403 -17.71 0.71 16.05
CA TYR A 403 -19.17 0.82 15.96
C TYR A 403 -19.74 -0.42 15.25
N LYS A 404 -21.04 -0.44 14.99
CA LYS A 404 -21.70 -1.58 14.36
C LYS A 404 -22.40 -1.15 13.09
N GLY A 405 -22.27 -1.95 12.06
CA GLY A 405 -23.07 -1.89 10.85
C GLY A 405 -24.56 -2.19 11.15
N LYS A 406 -25.42 -1.91 10.19
CA LYS A 406 -26.87 -2.12 10.28
C LYS A 406 -27.25 -3.58 10.60
N ASP A 407 -26.47 -4.52 10.11
CA ASP A 407 -26.62 -5.97 10.35
C ASP A 407 -25.87 -6.49 11.58
N GLY A 408 -25.30 -5.58 12.38
CA GLY A 408 -24.55 -5.89 13.58
C GLY A 408 -23.07 -6.22 13.32
N LEU A 409 -22.59 -6.14 12.07
CA LEU A 409 -21.18 -6.35 11.73
C LEU A 409 -20.29 -5.38 12.53
N PRO A 410 -19.28 -5.86 13.27
CA PRO A 410 -18.30 -4.99 13.91
C PRO A 410 -17.54 -4.19 12.85
N LEU A 411 -17.50 -2.87 13.01
CA LEU A 411 -16.80 -1.94 12.14
C LEU A 411 -15.82 -1.12 12.97
N ALA A 412 -14.77 -0.65 12.32
CA ALA A 412 -13.79 0.27 12.90
C ALA A 412 -13.45 1.40 11.94
N GLY A 413 -12.78 2.43 12.44
CA GLY A 413 -12.26 3.52 11.64
C GLY A 413 -11.32 4.39 12.45
N ILE A 414 -10.61 5.29 11.77
CA ILE A 414 -9.74 6.27 12.42
C ILE A 414 -10.45 7.61 12.47
N LEU A 415 -10.64 8.12 13.67
CA LEU A 415 -11.29 9.39 13.96
C LEU A 415 -10.25 10.48 14.23
N TYR A 416 -10.40 11.61 13.55
CA TYR A 416 -9.62 12.82 13.77
C TYR A 416 -10.57 13.92 14.26
N LYS A 417 -10.35 14.39 15.48
CA LYS A 417 -11.04 15.55 16.02
C LYS A 417 -10.29 16.82 15.66
N PRO A 418 -10.97 17.95 15.44
CA PRO A 418 -10.30 19.18 15.04
C PRO A 418 -9.31 19.68 16.10
N SER A 419 -8.28 20.38 15.66
CA SER A 419 -7.37 21.10 16.57
C SER A 419 -8.19 22.02 17.48
N GLY A 420 -7.95 21.96 18.80
CA GLY A 420 -8.74 22.70 19.79
C GLY A 420 -10.17 22.19 19.99
N TYR A 421 -10.42 20.91 19.70
CA TYR A 421 -11.72 20.27 19.91
C TYR A 421 -12.31 20.57 21.31
N GLN A 422 -13.59 20.92 21.36
CA GLN A 422 -14.34 21.16 22.58
C GLN A 422 -15.48 20.14 22.71
N ALA A 423 -15.50 19.40 23.81
CA ALA A 423 -16.55 18.43 24.08
C ALA A 423 -17.93 19.10 24.13
N GLY A 424 -18.94 18.47 23.52
CA GLY A 424 -20.28 19.00 23.41
C GLY A 424 -20.51 19.93 22.22
N THR A 425 -19.48 20.32 21.49
CA THR A 425 -19.60 21.04 20.22
C THR A 425 -19.72 20.07 19.06
N ARG A 426 -20.65 20.35 18.14
CA ARG A 426 -20.80 19.61 16.87
C ARG A 426 -20.05 20.33 15.77
N TYR A 427 -19.30 19.56 15.00
CA TYR A 427 -18.44 20.08 13.95
C TYR A 427 -18.92 19.65 12.57
N PRO A 428 -18.63 20.41 11.50
CA PRO A 428 -18.74 19.93 10.15
C PRO A 428 -17.83 18.72 9.98
N THR A 429 -18.27 17.72 9.22
CA THR A 429 -17.65 16.39 9.20
C THR A 429 -17.41 15.92 7.79
N VAL A 430 -16.29 15.21 7.59
CA VAL A 430 -15.96 14.55 6.32
C VAL A 430 -15.74 13.06 6.57
N ILE A 431 -16.45 12.22 5.82
CA ILE A 431 -16.21 10.77 5.75
C ILE A 431 -15.28 10.51 4.58
N LEU A 432 -14.19 9.77 4.81
CA LEU A 432 -13.16 9.47 3.82
C LEU A 432 -13.03 7.96 3.58
N PRO A 433 -13.91 7.33 2.79
CA PRO A 433 -13.75 5.92 2.42
C PRO A 433 -12.52 5.71 1.56
N HIS A 434 -11.72 4.69 1.90
CA HIS A 434 -10.51 4.32 1.18
C HIS A 434 -10.81 3.62 -0.15
N GLY A 435 -9.79 3.58 -1.02
CA GLY A 435 -9.80 2.82 -2.27
C GLY A 435 -9.60 1.31 -2.07
N GLY A 436 -9.62 0.56 -3.15
CA GLY A 436 -9.39 -0.88 -3.13
C GLY A 436 -10.52 -1.67 -3.81
N PRO A 437 -11.50 -2.25 -3.08
CA PRO A 437 -11.84 -2.17 -1.66
C PRO A 437 -10.89 -2.91 -0.71
N GLU A 438 -10.07 -3.85 -1.22
CA GLU A 438 -9.07 -4.55 -0.43
C GLU A 438 -7.92 -3.59 -0.06
N GLY A 439 -8.20 -2.74 0.89
CA GLY A 439 -7.33 -1.79 1.55
C GLY A 439 -7.69 -1.70 3.02
N GLN A 440 -6.93 -0.93 3.78
CA GLN A 440 -7.18 -0.70 5.19
C GLN A 440 -6.69 0.69 5.58
N VAL A 441 -7.48 1.40 6.39
CA VAL A 441 -6.97 2.54 7.13
C VAL A 441 -6.43 2.05 8.47
N THR A 442 -5.24 2.51 8.81
CA THR A 442 -4.50 2.11 10.01
C THR A 442 -4.12 3.33 10.83
N LEU A 443 -3.69 3.12 12.08
CA LEU A 443 -3.22 4.18 12.96
C LEU A 443 -1.83 4.67 12.53
N SER A 444 -1.73 5.07 11.28
CA SER A 444 -0.57 5.70 10.64
C SER A 444 -0.92 7.11 10.18
N ALA A 445 0.09 7.92 9.86
CA ALA A 445 -0.19 9.30 9.44
C ALA A 445 -0.99 9.37 8.14
N ALA A 446 -2.12 10.06 8.19
CA ALA A 446 -2.94 10.42 7.05
C ALA A 446 -2.90 11.95 6.86
N PRO A 447 -1.99 12.48 6.04
CA PRO A 447 -1.75 13.93 5.91
C PRO A 447 -3.00 14.74 5.58
N TRP A 448 -3.83 14.24 4.65
CA TRP A 448 -5.06 14.94 4.27
C TRP A 448 -6.09 14.99 5.41
N SER A 449 -6.27 13.90 6.15
CA SER A 449 -7.18 13.85 7.29
C SER A 449 -6.72 14.75 8.44
N LEU A 450 -5.41 14.78 8.72
CA LEU A 450 -4.80 15.68 9.71
C LEU A 450 -4.97 17.14 9.29
N PHE A 451 -4.78 17.46 8.01
CA PHE A 451 -4.98 18.79 7.47
C PHE A 451 -6.45 19.23 7.58
N LEU A 452 -7.40 18.38 7.16
CA LEU A 452 -8.84 18.70 7.31
C LEU A 452 -9.23 18.90 8.78
N ALA A 453 -8.68 18.09 9.69
CA ALA A 453 -8.92 18.28 11.12
C ALA A 453 -8.34 19.61 11.62
N GLN A 454 -7.15 20.03 11.13
CA GLN A 454 -6.63 21.38 11.41
C GLN A 454 -7.55 22.47 10.85
N GLN A 455 -8.18 22.24 9.70
CA GLN A 455 -9.17 23.16 9.14
C GLN A 455 -10.49 23.20 9.92
N GLY A 456 -10.62 22.44 11.03
CA GLY A 456 -11.78 22.44 11.92
C GLY A 456 -12.87 21.44 11.55
N TYR A 457 -12.56 20.42 10.78
CA TYR A 457 -13.46 19.30 10.51
C TYR A 457 -13.26 18.16 11.51
N VAL A 458 -14.32 17.47 11.85
CA VAL A 458 -14.23 16.07 12.28
C VAL A 458 -14.03 15.23 11.03
N VAL A 459 -13.06 14.32 11.04
CA VAL A 459 -12.79 13.40 9.93
C VAL A 459 -12.90 11.97 10.42
N LEU A 460 -13.57 11.11 9.68
CA LEU A 460 -13.60 9.68 9.93
C LEU A 460 -13.18 8.94 8.66
N GLU A 461 -12.16 8.12 8.77
CA GLU A 461 -11.73 7.14 7.78
C GLU A 461 -12.26 5.76 8.18
N PRO A 462 -13.38 5.28 7.59
CA PRO A 462 -13.98 4.01 7.96
C PRO A 462 -13.28 2.82 7.29
N ASN A 463 -13.09 1.72 8.01
CA ASN A 463 -12.87 0.39 7.46
C ASN A 463 -14.23 -0.29 7.28
N PHE A 464 -14.77 -0.20 6.08
CA PHE A 464 -16.06 -0.81 5.70
C PHE A 464 -15.85 -2.25 5.23
N ARG A 465 -16.92 -3.06 5.15
CA ARG A 465 -16.81 -4.43 4.60
C ARG A 465 -16.13 -4.44 3.24
N GLY A 466 -15.23 -5.38 3.05
CA GLY A 466 -14.31 -5.42 1.91
C GLY A 466 -12.88 -5.01 2.27
N SER A 467 -12.67 -4.31 3.41
CA SER A 467 -11.34 -3.94 3.89
C SER A 467 -10.53 -5.18 4.32
N THR A 468 -9.20 -5.08 4.17
CA THR A 468 -8.23 -6.06 4.71
C THR A 468 -7.94 -5.79 6.19
N GLY A 469 -7.23 -6.69 6.85
CA GLY A 469 -6.84 -6.55 8.24
C GLY A 469 -7.79 -7.20 9.25
N TYR A 470 -9.00 -7.59 8.81
CA TYR A 470 -10.08 -8.16 9.62
C TYR A 470 -10.42 -9.61 9.26
N GLY A 471 -9.57 -10.24 8.46
CA GLY A 471 -9.72 -11.61 7.96
C GLY A 471 -10.65 -11.75 6.75
N GLU A 472 -10.63 -12.94 6.17
CA GLU A 472 -11.29 -13.28 4.90
C GLU A 472 -12.79 -12.96 4.87
N ARG A 473 -13.53 -13.27 5.96
CA ARG A 473 -14.98 -13.04 5.99
C ARG A 473 -15.34 -11.57 5.85
N PHE A 474 -14.58 -10.70 6.51
CA PHE A 474 -14.80 -9.27 6.42
C PHE A 474 -14.40 -8.74 5.04
N ARG A 475 -13.24 -9.17 4.53
CA ARG A 475 -12.75 -8.81 3.20
C ARG A 475 -13.70 -9.27 2.09
N ASN A 476 -14.29 -10.47 2.22
CA ASN A 476 -15.19 -11.03 1.22
C ASN A 476 -16.66 -10.64 1.44
N ALA A 477 -16.99 -9.85 2.48
CA ALA A 477 -18.37 -9.49 2.78
C ALA A 477 -19.04 -8.55 1.75
N ASN A 478 -18.27 -8.03 0.79
CA ASN A 478 -18.79 -7.26 -0.36
C ASN A 478 -18.72 -8.03 -1.70
N VAL A 479 -18.40 -9.33 -1.68
CA VAL A 479 -18.51 -10.19 -2.87
C VAL A 479 -19.99 -10.32 -3.25
N GLU A 480 -20.30 -10.12 -4.55
CA GLU A 480 -21.66 -10.04 -5.09
C GLU A 480 -22.53 -8.94 -4.44
N ASP A 481 -21.91 -8.00 -3.71
CA ASP A 481 -22.64 -6.97 -2.95
C ASP A 481 -22.07 -5.54 -3.10
N SER A 482 -21.25 -5.29 -4.11
CA SER A 482 -20.73 -3.94 -4.39
C SER A 482 -21.86 -2.92 -4.51
N GLY A 483 -21.73 -1.77 -3.83
CA GLY A 483 -22.78 -0.76 -3.70
C GLY A 483 -23.95 -1.16 -2.80
N GLY A 484 -23.85 -2.27 -2.06
CA GLY A 484 -24.82 -2.74 -1.08
C GLY A 484 -24.38 -2.48 0.35
N GLY A 485 -23.99 -3.54 1.07
CA GLY A 485 -23.66 -3.46 2.51
C GLY A 485 -22.55 -2.48 2.85
N GLU A 486 -21.60 -2.23 1.94
CA GLU A 486 -20.58 -1.19 2.14
C GLU A 486 -21.20 0.22 2.28
N ILE A 487 -22.31 0.51 1.61
CA ILE A 487 -23.03 1.78 1.75
C ILE A 487 -23.81 1.85 3.07
N ASP A 488 -24.36 0.72 3.54
CA ASP A 488 -24.94 0.63 4.88
C ASP A 488 -23.88 0.87 5.98
N ASP A 489 -22.64 0.40 5.77
CA ASP A 489 -21.51 0.64 6.70
C ASP A 489 -21.12 2.13 6.74
N ILE A 490 -21.11 2.80 5.58
CA ILE A 490 -20.90 4.25 5.50
C ILE A 490 -22.02 5.02 6.22
N ALA A 491 -23.29 4.61 6.07
CA ALA A 491 -24.39 5.19 6.82
C ALA A 491 -24.22 5.00 8.33
N ALA A 492 -23.77 3.81 8.75
CA ALA A 492 -23.49 3.51 10.15
C ALA A 492 -22.37 4.39 10.74
N SER A 493 -21.32 4.70 9.94
CA SER A 493 -20.24 5.60 10.35
C SER A 493 -20.75 7.01 10.66
N VAL A 494 -21.65 7.55 9.82
CA VAL A 494 -22.29 8.85 10.06
C VAL A 494 -23.17 8.80 11.31
N GLN A 495 -23.99 7.74 11.46
CA GLN A 495 -24.85 7.58 12.63
C GLN A 495 -24.03 7.51 13.94
N TYR A 496 -22.90 6.80 13.92
CA TYR A 496 -21.97 6.76 15.06
C TYR A 496 -21.54 8.17 15.48
N LEU A 497 -21.07 9.00 14.55
CA LEU A 497 -20.60 10.36 14.83
C LEU A 497 -21.72 11.29 15.35
N VAL A 498 -22.92 11.14 14.79
CA VAL A 498 -24.11 11.90 15.23
C VAL A 498 -24.51 11.52 16.66
N HIS A 499 -24.58 10.20 16.97
CA HIS A 499 -24.90 9.70 18.31
C HIS A 499 -23.83 10.06 19.34
N ALA A 500 -22.56 10.07 18.94
CA ALA A 500 -21.46 10.52 19.79
C ALA A 500 -21.46 12.05 20.02
N GLY A 501 -22.38 12.80 19.39
CA GLY A 501 -22.48 14.26 19.53
C GLY A 501 -21.34 15.05 18.84
N LEU A 502 -20.57 14.40 17.98
CA LEU A 502 -19.43 14.99 17.28
C LEU A 502 -19.84 15.79 16.05
N THR A 503 -20.96 15.42 15.42
CA THR A 503 -21.33 15.84 14.07
C THR A 503 -22.72 16.48 14.05
N ASP A 504 -22.83 17.59 13.31
CA ASP A 504 -24.14 18.09 12.87
C ASP A 504 -24.57 17.30 11.64
N PRO A 505 -25.70 16.55 11.68
CA PRO A 505 -26.14 15.72 10.56
C PRO A 505 -26.44 16.49 9.27
N LYS A 506 -26.56 17.83 9.34
CA LYS A 506 -26.75 18.69 8.16
C LYS A 506 -25.44 19.10 7.49
N HIS A 507 -24.32 18.89 8.16
CA HIS A 507 -22.99 19.32 7.71
C HIS A 507 -22.02 18.14 7.59
N VAL A 508 -22.48 17.07 6.90
CA VAL A 508 -21.66 15.89 6.62
C VAL A 508 -21.32 15.87 5.13
N GLY A 509 -20.03 15.82 4.81
CA GLY A 509 -19.52 15.56 3.48
C GLY A 509 -18.93 14.17 3.36
N ILE A 510 -18.73 13.74 2.12
CA ILE A 510 -18.05 12.47 1.80
C ILE A 510 -17.08 12.69 0.64
N SER A 511 -15.84 12.21 0.78
CA SER A 511 -14.81 12.31 -0.27
C SER A 511 -14.03 11.02 -0.37
N GLY A 512 -13.73 10.56 -1.60
CA GLY A 512 -12.95 9.35 -1.80
C GLY A 512 -12.46 9.19 -3.22
N GLY A 513 -11.38 8.40 -3.39
CA GLY A 513 -10.79 8.08 -4.68
C GLY A 513 -10.88 6.60 -5.02
N SER A 514 -10.87 6.26 -6.31
CA SER A 514 -10.93 4.88 -6.80
C SER A 514 -12.20 4.15 -6.27
N HIS A 515 -12.07 3.03 -5.60
CA HIS A 515 -13.23 2.40 -4.96
C HIS A 515 -13.89 3.32 -3.92
N GLY A 516 -13.13 4.16 -3.20
CA GLY A 516 -13.69 5.22 -2.35
C GLY A 516 -14.57 6.20 -3.12
N GLY A 517 -14.21 6.56 -4.36
CA GLY A 517 -15.03 7.34 -5.29
C GLY A 517 -16.31 6.59 -5.69
N THR A 518 -16.21 5.28 -5.95
CA THR A 518 -17.39 4.40 -6.15
C THR A 518 -18.33 4.44 -4.95
N VAL A 519 -17.77 4.38 -3.74
CA VAL A 519 -18.53 4.49 -2.48
C VAL A 519 -19.21 5.86 -2.38
N VAL A 520 -18.49 6.96 -2.67
CA VAL A 520 -19.07 8.32 -2.71
C VAL A 520 -20.26 8.40 -3.65
N ALA A 521 -20.09 7.98 -4.91
CA ALA A 521 -21.14 8.04 -5.91
C ALA A 521 -22.40 7.23 -5.50
N ASN A 522 -22.20 6.00 -4.98
CA ASN A 522 -23.28 5.17 -4.46
C ASN A 522 -23.94 5.77 -3.20
N ALA A 523 -23.14 6.31 -2.27
CA ALA A 523 -23.65 6.87 -1.03
C ALA A 523 -24.54 8.09 -1.29
N VAL A 524 -24.12 9.05 -2.12
CA VAL A 524 -24.92 10.25 -2.42
C VAL A 524 -26.20 9.93 -3.20
N ALA A 525 -26.22 8.83 -3.97
CA ALA A 525 -27.39 8.39 -4.72
C ALA A 525 -28.38 7.59 -3.84
N LYS A 526 -27.86 6.69 -3.00
CA LYS A 526 -28.69 5.77 -2.19
C LYS A 526 -29.05 6.32 -0.82
N LEU A 527 -28.30 7.30 -0.32
CA LEU A 527 -28.50 8.00 0.94
C LEU A 527 -28.66 9.51 0.71
N PRO A 528 -29.66 9.96 -0.09
CA PRO A 528 -29.72 11.32 -0.63
C PRO A 528 -29.89 12.41 0.44
N ASP A 529 -30.31 12.06 1.66
CA ASP A 529 -30.51 12.98 2.76
C ASP A 529 -29.37 12.97 3.80
N THR A 530 -28.32 12.18 3.57
CA THR A 530 -27.23 11.99 4.52
C THR A 530 -26.09 12.98 4.30
N PHE A 531 -25.78 13.29 3.04
CA PHE A 531 -24.61 14.09 2.70
C PHE A 531 -24.99 15.44 2.11
N ALA A 532 -24.38 16.50 2.65
CA ALA A 532 -24.52 17.86 2.14
C ALA A 532 -23.64 18.11 0.90
N VAL A 533 -22.59 17.32 0.68
CA VAL A 533 -21.64 17.44 -0.41
C VAL A 533 -20.94 16.11 -0.65
N GLY A 534 -20.61 15.81 -1.93
CA GLY A 534 -19.80 14.66 -2.31
C GLY A 534 -18.62 15.06 -3.20
N ILE A 535 -17.46 14.44 -2.97
CA ILE A 535 -16.27 14.61 -3.80
C ILE A 535 -15.84 13.23 -4.30
N GLU A 536 -16.09 13.01 -5.56
CA GLU A 536 -15.83 11.76 -6.26
C GLU A 536 -14.55 11.90 -7.08
N LYS A 537 -13.56 11.05 -6.82
CA LYS A 537 -12.28 11.07 -7.53
C LYS A 537 -12.09 9.73 -8.23
N PHE A 538 -12.11 9.75 -9.57
CA PHE A 538 -11.84 8.59 -10.44
C PHE A 538 -12.47 7.27 -9.95
N GLY A 539 -13.75 7.31 -9.56
CA GLY A 539 -14.50 6.13 -9.10
C GLY A 539 -15.23 5.41 -10.23
N VAL A 540 -15.62 4.18 -9.96
CA VAL A 540 -16.43 3.38 -10.88
C VAL A 540 -17.92 3.58 -10.58
N VAL A 541 -18.68 4.06 -11.55
CA VAL A 541 -20.12 4.32 -11.42
C VAL A 541 -20.97 3.27 -12.13
N ASP A 542 -20.42 2.57 -13.11
CA ASP A 542 -21.04 1.45 -13.80
C ASP A 542 -20.04 0.28 -13.96
N ARG A 543 -20.20 -0.75 -13.17
CA ARG A 543 -19.29 -1.90 -13.16
C ARG A 543 -19.27 -2.67 -14.49
N ALA A 544 -20.37 -2.64 -15.26
CA ALA A 544 -20.40 -3.26 -16.59
C ALA A 544 -19.63 -2.43 -17.62
N LEU A 545 -19.71 -1.09 -17.53
CA LEU A 545 -18.91 -0.16 -18.32
C LEU A 545 -17.42 -0.33 -18.00
N PHE A 546 -17.11 -0.36 -16.71
CA PHE A 546 -15.74 -0.58 -16.22
C PHE A 546 -15.08 -1.82 -16.84
N LEU A 547 -15.75 -2.98 -16.86
CA LEU A 547 -15.21 -4.22 -17.43
C LEU A 547 -14.87 -4.11 -18.94
N ARG A 548 -15.47 -3.16 -19.65
CA ARG A 548 -15.21 -2.97 -21.09
C ARG A 548 -13.95 -2.19 -21.39
N TYR A 549 -13.52 -1.32 -20.47
CA TYR A 549 -12.48 -0.34 -20.73
C TYR A 549 -11.29 -0.43 -19.78
N THR A 550 -11.44 -1.12 -18.65
CA THR A 550 -10.33 -1.33 -17.71
C THR A 550 -9.33 -2.34 -18.25
N ASN A 551 -8.16 -2.38 -17.63
CA ASN A 551 -7.17 -3.41 -17.93
C ASN A 551 -7.69 -4.83 -17.61
N ARG A 552 -7.14 -5.83 -18.29
CA ARG A 552 -7.60 -7.22 -18.22
C ARG A 552 -7.60 -7.80 -16.80
N ASN A 553 -6.57 -7.54 -15.99
CA ASN A 553 -6.49 -8.07 -14.63
C ASN A 553 -7.59 -7.50 -13.74
N SER A 554 -7.80 -6.20 -13.82
CA SER A 554 -8.89 -5.53 -13.11
C SER A 554 -10.25 -6.08 -13.57
N ALA A 555 -10.42 -6.33 -14.86
CA ALA A 555 -11.66 -6.91 -15.39
C ALA A 555 -11.91 -8.31 -14.81
N ILE A 556 -10.94 -9.23 -14.87
CA ILE A 556 -11.06 -10.60 -14.35
C ILE A 556 -11.34 -10.58 -12.84
N ARG A 557 -10.57 -9.78 -12.09
CA ARG A 557 -10.75 -9.64 -10.64
C ARG A 557 -12.16 -9.19 -10.28
N TRP A 558 -12.63 -8.13 -10.93
CA TRP A 558 -13.96 -7.60 -10.64
C TRP A 558 -15.08 -8.49 -11.14
N GLU A 559 -14.94 -9.13 -12.30
CA GLU A 559 -15.92 -10.12 -12.76
C GLU A 559 -16.04 -11.27 -11.77
N THR A 560 -14.91 -11.79 -11.26
CA THR A 560 -14.89 -12.82 -10.21
C THR A 560 -15.59 -12.32 -8.95
N LYS A 561 -15.27 -11.11 -8.49
CA LYS A 561 -15.88 -10.50 -7.30
C LYS A 561 -17.39 -10.24 -7.46
N MET A 562 -17.84 -9.93 -8.67
CA MET A 562 -19.26 -9.79 -9.00
C MET A 562 -19.98 -11.14 -9.17
N GLY A 563 -19.28 -12.27 -9.04
CA GLY A 563 -19.81 -13.63 -9.16
C GLY A 563 -20.01 -14.10 -10.60
N GLY A 564 -19.46 -13.39 -11.58
CA GLY A 564 -19.51 -13.68 -13.00
C GLY A 564 -19.88 -12.46 -13.86
N PRO A 565 -20.00 -12.64 -15.18
CA PRO A 565 -20.23 -11.54 -16.10
C PRO A 565 -21.64 -10.91 -15.96
N PRO A 566 -21.84 -9.67 -16.45
CA PRO A 566 -23.07 -8.91 -16.28
C PRO A 566 -24.34 -9.63 -16.74
N GLU A 567 -24.28 -10.38 -17.82
CA GLU A 567 -25.41 -11.14 -18.36
C GLU A 567 -25.83 -12.32 -17.48
N LYS A 568 -24.92 -12.86 -16.65
CA LYS A 568 -25.21 -13.94 -15.69
C LYS A 568 -25.61 -13.41 -14.30
N LYS A 569 -25.20 -12.18 -13.96
CA LYS A 569 -25.40 -11.56 -12.65
C LYS A 569 -26.06 -10.18 -12.73
N PRO A 570 -27.14 -9.99 -13.51
CA PRO A 570 -27.70 -8.65 -13.79
C PRO A 570 -28.14 -7.89 -12.53
N ALA A 571 -28.62 -8.59 -11.51
CA ALA A 571 -29.06 -7.96 -10.24
C ALA A 571 -27.86 -7.42 -9.43
N VAL A 572 -26.73 -8.12 -9.44
CA VAL A 572 -25.50 -7.70 -8.76
C VAL A 572 -24.95 -6.44 -9.43
N TYR A 573 -24.85 -6.44 -10.76
CA TYR A 573 -24.38 -5.26 -11.52
C TYR A 573 -25.36 -4.09 -11.40
N ARG A 574 -26.69 -4.33 -11.38
CA ARG A 574 -27.66 -3.26 -11.15
C ARG A 574 -27.47 -2.61 -9.78
N LYS A 575 -27.21 -3.38 -8.74
CA LYS A 575 -26.94 -2.87 -7.39
C LYS A 575 -25.68 -1.99 -7.36
N ALA A 576 -24.64 -2.38 -8.06
CA ALA A 576 -23.37 -1.65 -8.13
C ALA A 576 -23.40 -0.41 -9.05
N ASN A 577 -24.40 -0.29 -9.92
CA ASN A 577 -24.52 0.78 -10.91
C ASN A 577 -25.25 2.00 -10.32
N VAL A 578 -24.61 3.15 -10.34
CA VAL A 578 -25.12 4.43 -9.84
C VAL A 578 -26.00 5.13 -10.86
N LEU A 579 -25.74 4.95 -12.16
CA LEU A 579 -26.38 5.74 -13.21
C LEU A 579 -27.92 5.73 -13.18
N PRO A 580 -28.60 4.60 -12.91
CA PRO A 580 -30.07 4.59 -12.77
C PRO A 580 -30.60 5.36 -11.55
N ASP A 581 -29.79 5.62 -10.55
CA ASP A 581 -30.17 6.26 -9.30
C ASP A 581 -29.75 7.73 -9.22
N VAL A 582 -29.10 8.28 -10.26
CA VAL A 582 -28.62 9.67 -10.34
C VAL A 582 -29.72 10.70 -10.04
N ALA A 583 -30.97 10.41 -10.42
CA ALA A 583 -32.10 11.29 -10.13
C ALA A 583 -32.34 11.51 -8.63
N GLN A 584 -31.90 10.59 -7.76
CA GLN A 584 -32.05 10.69 -6.32
C GLN A 584 -31.01 11.63 -5.68
N ILE A 585 -29.88 11.90 -6.33
CA ILE A 585 -28.80 12.70 -5.79
C ILE A 585 -29.29 14.12 -5.49
N LYS A 586 -29.06 14.56 -4.24
CA LYS A 586 -29.37 15.92 -3.77
C LYS A 586 -28.10 16.73 -3.53
N ALA A 587 -27.03 16.07 -3.09
CA ALA A 587 -25.77 16.70 -2.80
C ALA A 587 -25.11 17.27 -4.05
N PRO A 588 -24.55 18.49 -4.02
CA PRO A 588 -23.63 18.96 -5.07
C PRO A 588 -22.38 18.10 -5.08
N LEU A 589 -21.82 17.88 -6.29
CA LEU A 589 -20.68 17.00 -6.50
C LEU A 589 -19.49 17.74 -7.10
N LEU A 590 -18.30 17.44 -6.61
CA LEU A 590 -17.03 17.68 -7.30
C LEU A 590 -16.53 16.35 -7.83
N ILE A 591 -16.21 16.28 -9.12
CA ILE A 591 -15.76 15.07 -9.82
C ILE A 591 -14.40 15.38 -10.42
N LEU A 592 -13.37 14.57 -10.06
CA LEU A 592 -11.99 14.75 -10.49
C LEU A 592 -11.47 13.48 -11.16
N HIS A 593 -10.83 13.57 -12.36
CA HIS A 593 -10.32 12.39 -13.07
C HIS A 593 -9.07 12.71 -13.88
N GLY A 594 -8.10 11.78 -13.91
CA GLY A 594 -6.96 11.83 -14.84
C GLY A 594 -7.37 11.36 -16.23
N GLU A 595 -6.94 12.08 -17.29
CA GLU A 595 -7.37 11.80 -18.66
C GLU A 595 -6.79 10.50 -19.22
N GLU A 596 -5.67 10.03 -18.65
CA GLU A 596 -4.95 8.83 -19.08
C GLU A 596 -5.02 7.71 -18.04
N ASP A 597 -6.10 7.65 -17.22
CA ASP A 597 -6.25 6.63 -16.18
C ASP A 597 -6.48 5.24 -16.80
N PRO A 598 -5.49 4.31 -16.66
CA PRO A 598 -5.58 2.98 -17.25
C PRO A 598 -6.31 1.99 -16.33
N GLN A 599 -6.56 2.37 -15.08
CA GLN A 599 -7.15 1.48 -14.07
C GLN A 599 -8.65 1.72 -13.93
N VAL A 600 -9.07 2.97 -13.80
CA VAL A 600 -10.48 3.37 -13.88
C VAL A 600 -10.65 4.27 -15.11
N PRO A 601 -11.27 3.77 -16.17
CA PRO A 601 -11.37 4.49 -17.41
C PRO A 601 -12.11 5.84 -17.26
N PRO A 602 -11.63 6.95 -17.85
CA PRO A 602 -12.29 8.26 -17.79
C PRO A 602 -13.74 8.26 -18.29
N GLN A 603 -14.14 7.26 -19.08
CA GLN A 603 -15.50 7.01 -19.52
C GLN A 603 -16.47 6.87 -18.34
N GLU A 604 -16.03 6.39 -17.19
CA GLU A 604 -16.86 6.30 -15.97
C GLU A 604 -17.34 7.69 -15.53
N SER A 605 -16.44 8.67 -15.38
CA SER A 605 -16.81 10.05 -15.04
C SER A 605 -17.55 10.76 -16.17
N GLN A 606 -17.26 10.46 -17.43
CA GLN A 606 -17.96 11.04 -18.59
C GLN A 606 -19.45 10.61 -18.59
N GLU A 607 -19.74 9.32 -18.43
CA GLU A 607 -21.10 8.81 -18.34
C GLU A 607 -21.83 9.32 -17.09
N PHE A 608 -21.13 9.40 -15.96
CA PHE A 608 -21.70 9.94 -14.71
C PHE A 608 -22.11 11.40 -14.89
N THR A 609 -21.23 12.24 -15.42
CA THR A 609 -21.50 13.67 -15.62
C THR A 609 -22.58 13.91 -16.68
N ALA A 610 -22.64 13.08 -17.74
CA ALA A 610 -23.72 13.12 -18.71
C ALA A 610 -25.08 12.81 -18.07
N ALA A 611 -25.14 11.78 -17.19
CA ALA A 611 -26.34 11.42 -16.45
C ALA A 611 -26.75 12.51 -15.44
N LEU A 612 -25.81 13.09 -14.71
CA LEU A 612 -26.04 14.21 -13.78
C LEU A 612 -26.59 15.43 -14.51
N LYS A 613 -26.00 15.80 -15.64
CA LYS A 613 -26.47 16.90 -16.49
C LYS A 613 -27.90 16.67 -16.98
N LYS A 614 -28.18 15.47 -17.47
CA LYS A 614 -29.54 15.07 -17.92
C LYS A 614 -30.57 15.15 -16.78
N ALA A 615 -30.15 14.79 -15.56
CA ALA A 615 -31.01 14.84 -14.39
C ALA A 615 -31.06 16.25 -13.72
N GLY A 616 -30.41 17.26 -14.27
CA GLY A 616 -30.40 18.63 -13.74
C GLY A 616 -29.70 18.77 -12.39
N LYS A 617 -28.67 17.93 -12.12
CA LYS A 617 -27.95 17.93 -10.85
C LYS A 617 -26.83 18.96 -10.83
N THR A 618 -26.48 19.42 -9.61
CA THR A 618 -25.38 20.38 -9.40
C THR A 618 -24.07 19.61 -9.30
N PHE A 619 -23.14 19.89 -10.21
CA PHE A 619 -21.81 19.30 -10.16
C PHE A 619 -20.74 20.20 -10.83
N THR A 620 -19.48 19.95 -10.46
CA THR A 620 -18.29 20.48 -11.14
C THR A 620 -17.45 19.28 -11.57
N TYR A 621 -17.01 19.24 -12.82
CA TYR A 621 -16.15 18.18 -13.35
C TYR A 621 -14.84 18.77 -13.85
N ILE A 622 -13.74 18.25 -13.35
CA ILE A 622 -12.37 18.67 -13.72
C ILE A 622 -11.60 17.43 -14.16
N THR A 623 -10.90 17.56 -15.27
CA THR A 623 -9.96 16.53 -15.76
C THR A 623 -8.53 17.06 -15.70
N TYR A 624 -7.58 16.14 -15.57
CA TYR A 624 -6.16 16.46 -15.52
C TYR A 624 -5.43 15.75 -16.65
N PRO A 625 -4.86 16.52 -17.62
CA PRO A 625 -4.13 15.94 -18.75
C PRO A 625 -2.85 15.24 -18.26
N HIS A 626 -2.49 14.15 -18.93
CA HIS A 626 -1.30 13.34 -18.62
C HIS A 626 -1.27 12.79 -17.21
N GLU A 627 -2.43 12.59 -16.58
CA GLU A 627 -2.57 11.95 -15.29
C GLU A 627 -3.25 10.60 -15.43
N GLY A 628 -2.69 9.62 -14.71
CA GLY A 628 -3.21 8.27 -14.59
C GLY A 628 -4.16 8.10 -13.39
N HIS A 629 -4.10 6.91 -12.76
CA HIS A 629 -4.91 6.59 -11.57
C HIS A 629 -4.34 7.26 -10.32
N GLY A 630 -4.93 8.38 -9.92
CA GLY A 630 -4.38 9.33 -8.95
C GLY A 630 -3.47 10.36 -9.61
N PHE A 631 -3.34 11.53 -9.01
CA PHE A 631 -2.59 12.64 -9.60
C PHE A 631 -1.13 12.56 -9.16
N GLN A 632 -0.18 12.50 -10.12
CA GLN A 632 1.24 12.36 -9.85
C GLN A 632 1.97 13.72 -9.90
N GLN A 633 1.55 14.59 -10.82
CA GLN A 633 2.15 15.91 -10.96
C GLN A 633 1.79 16.77 -9.76
N ARG A 634 2.80 17.46 -9.20
CA ARG A 634 2.63 18.29 -7.99
C ARG A 634 1.53 19.32 -8.14
N GLU A 635 1.51 20.00 -9.28
CA GLU A 635 0.56 21.07 -9.62
C GLU A 635 -0.88 20.55 -9.67
N HIS A 636 -1.08 19.36 -10.23
CA HIS A 636 -2.40 18.74 -10.31
C HIS A 636 -2.89 18.25 -8.96
N ARG A 637 -2.00 17.70 -8.13
CA ARG A 637 -2.35 17.34 -6.75
C ARG A 637 -2.75 18.55 -5.94
N GLN A 638 -1.97 19.64 -6.06
CA GLN A 638 -2.25 20.87 -5.37
C GLN A 638 -3.62 21.44 -5.78
N ASP A 639 -3.88 21.57 -7.09
CA ASP A 639 -5.17 22.06 -7.61
C ASP A 639 -6.34 21.18 -7.15
N ALA A 640 -6.18 19.86 -7.16
CA ALA A 640 -7.20 18.92 -6.70
C ALA A 640 -7.52 19.11 -5.21
N ASP A 641 -6.50 19.21 -4.34
CA ASP A 641 -6.66 19.40 -2.90
C ASP A 641 -7.25 20.79 -2.57
N GLU A 642 -6.83 21.84 -3.28
CA GLU A 642 -7.38 23.20 -3.13
C GLU A 642 -8.87 23.25 -3.52
N ARG A 643 -9.25 22.60 -4.64
CA ARG A 643 -10.65 22.49 -5.07
C ARG A 643 -11.49 21.69 -4.08
N GLU A 644 -10.97 20.57 -3.59
CA GLU A 644 -11.65 19.75 -2.59
C GLU A 644 -11.90 20.57 -1.32
N LEU A 645 -10.89 21.23 -0.77
CA LEU A 645 -11.04 22.07 0.41
C LEU A 645 -12.05 23.22 0.20
N ALA A 646 -11.94 23.92 -0.93
CA ALA A 646 -12.84 25.02 -1.27
C ALA A 646 -14.29 24.53 -1.39
N PHE A 647 -14.50 23.35 -2.00
CA PHE A 647 -15.81 22.76 -2.17
C PHE A 647 -16.41 22.30 -0.83
N LEU A 648 -15.61 21.67 0.03
CA LEU A 648 -16.01 21.33 1.40
C LEU A 648 -16.40 22.57 2.21
N ASN A 649 -15.56 23.62 2.20
CA ASN A 649 -15.84 24.86 2.93
C ASN A 649 -17.14 25.51 2.46
N LYS A 650 -17.38 25.56 1.14
CA LYS A 650 -18.58 26.17 0.55
C LYS A 650 -19.88 25.53 1.06
N TYR A 651 -19.91 24.21 1.21
CA TYR A 651 -21.15 23.50 1.52
C TYR A 651 -21.26 23.05 2.98
N LEU A 652 -20.16 22.92 3.70
CA LEU A 652 -20.15 22.49 5.10
C LEU A 652 -19.95 23.65 6.09
N LYS A 653 -19.40 24.81 5.64
CA LYS A 653 -19.16 26.00 6.48
C LYS A 653 -19.71 27.27 5.84
N PRO A 654 -21.00 27.33 5.47
CA PRO A 654 -21.54 28.46 4.71
C PRO A 654 -21.49 29.81 5.44
N ASN A 655 -21.25 29.81 6.76
CA ASN A 655 -21.16 31.01 7.60
C ASN A 655 -19.73 31.37 8.04
N ALA A 656 -18.70 30.61 7.62
CA ALA A 656 -17.33 31.04 7.82
C ALA A 656 -17.09 32.24 6.87
N ALA A 657 -16.99 33.45 7.42
CA ALA A 657 -16.75 34.68 6.67
C ALA A 657 -15.55 34.51 5.73
N GLU A 658 -15.68 35.02 4.50
CA GLU A 658 -14.62 35.14 3.49
C GLU A 658 -13.36 35.80 4.03
#